data_c31cd8151da504c14f1fcd9e6edf02de
#
_entry.id   c31cd8151da504c14f1fcd9e6edf02de
#
_cell.length_a   1.000
_cell.length_b   1.000
_cell.length_c   1.000
_cell.angle_alpha   90.00
_cell.angle_beta   90.00
_cell.angle_gamma   90.00
#
_symmetry.space_group_name_H-M   'P 1'
#
loop_
_entity.id
_entity.type
_entity.pdbx_description
1 polymer ?
#
loop_
_entity_poly.entity_id
_entity_poly.type
_entity_poly.pdbx_seq_one_letter_code
_entity_poly.pdbx_strand_id
1 'polypeptide(L)'
;MMKKITLYLVMSFLLVSVISFAQGTVTGTINDSDLGGPLSGATIVEDGTDNGAIADFDGNFSLAVEGASGNVTISYLGYSSQTMSYSLSNGTANLGTVSLAPDADALAEVLVVGSGIIDLAAGRKTPIAVSTISAEEIQLKGGGNLDLTESMAFTPSAAVTGNNGFGDSQFFLRGFDQTNIAILLNGQPVNSMEDGKVYWSNWAGIADIATTVQIQRGLGASKLAIPSVGGTTNIVMKAADKKQGGFARFTGANDSYFKGTVGYDSGRNEKGWAFSVLLDHWQAHRKWAKGTYGQGQTYYFAVGYKPNEKHNFNFLITGAPQLHGNQWSQSLERIAADPKFNQHWGYLNEDGTDISSERQNFYHKPVTNLNWDFNISDKTELSTVAYASWGRGGGTGSRGNGRIRTEDPDGDGPLYGQLDYPAIEEANALVGIGGDYGAENGAGYIRRASMNNHAWYGLLSNLTHDFSDNFTASAGLDVRTYTGDHFRQIADFYGLSGWTNDSGDNLPDDYVVTNSYDATPWAALFDFAPEEDRIAYDNSETINYQGVFGQVEYANDMFSVFAQGGVSNQSYEREDRYKPAKSEKTSKTGYNVKGGISLTMVEGNTIFFNAGYNSRQPYLDNIFNRNTGFITELVSPAVENENITSFEAGYRFKMNNFRANFNAYVTNWTDRTLSSFGQDDNGTPDDDTDDFDTTTLQRGITQYHSGAELDVRYRATDWLSFKGFISAGSWTYKGEAVVSTYNAETNEQIGETSTVNRDGIKVSTAPQFTAGMGFDAKIMSGLSIDARIKYRDNHYEFTNENTSIEDYTGAQLGSYALTNAGITYRFSLGNSNKMTFRANMFNVFDKVAIQQTDRFGYFTTGGRTFNASMRYEF
;
A
#
# COMPACT_ATOMS: atom_id res chain seq x y z
N MET A 1 72.90 -46.32 0.06
CA MET A 1 71.71 -46.24 0.94
C MET A 1 70.64 -45.22 0.42
N MET A 2 71.03 -44.13 -0.11
CA MET A 2 70.11 -43.12 -0.64
C MET A 2 69.21 -43.53 -1.87
N LYS A 3 69.76 -44.36 -2.77
CA LYS A 3 68.99 -44.84 -3.95
C LYS A 3 67.84 -45.82 -3.64
N LYS A 4 67.90 -46.51 -2.48
CA LYS A 4 66.79 -47.38 -2.03
C LYS A 4 65.68 -46.62 -1.29
N ILE A 5 65.98 -45.51 -0.63
CA ILE A 5 64.99 -44.64 0.04
C ILE A 5 64.15 -43.87 -1.01
N THR A 6 64.78 -43.42 -2.08
CA THR A 6 64.05 -42.73 -3.16
C THR A 6 63.08 -43.66 -3.91
N LEU A 7 63.42 -44.94 -4.04
CA LEU A 7 62.54 -45.89 -4.66
C LEU A 7 61.36 -46.30 -3.79
N TYR A 8 61.50 -46.32 -2.47
CA TYR A 8 60.40 -46.57 -1.53
C TYR A 8 59.50 -45.33 -1.39
N LEU A 9 60.03 -44.10 -1.46
CA LEU A 9 59.25 -42.86 -1.47
C LEU A 9 58.45 -42.72 -2.80
N VAL A 10 59.00 -43.07 -3.93
CA VAL A 10 58.28 -43.06 -5.21
C VAL A 10 57.25 -44.20 -5.28
N MET A 11 57.54 -45.39 -4.73
CA MET A 11 56.50 -46.44 -4.60
C MET A 11 55.40 -46.11 -3.58
N SER A 12 55.69 -45.36 -2.51
CA SER A 12 54.67 -44.90 -1.58
C SER A 12 53.82 -43.79 -2.19
N PHE A 13 54.40 -42.92 -3.04
CA PHE A 13 53.64 -41.91 -3.77
C PHE A 13 52.78 -42.45 -4.90
N LEU A 14 53.18 -43.59 -5.51
CA LEU A 14 52.38 -44.30 -6.52
C LEU A 14 51.27 -45.19 -5.91
N LEU A 15 51.33 -45.50 -4.62
CA LEU A 15 50.28 -46.26 -3.89
C LEU A 15 49.17 -45.35 -3.27
N VAL A 16 49.34 -44.02 -3.27
CA VAL A 16 48.33 -43.05 -2.77
C VAL A 16 47.41 -42.55 -3.90
N SER A 17 47.65 -42.92 -5.13
CA SER A 17 46.96 -42.40 -6.31
C SER A 17 45.90 -43.31 -6.94
N VAL A 18 45.27 -44.21 -6.21
CA VAL A 18 44.10 -44.94 -6.69
C VAL A 18 43.11 -45.15 -5.53
N ILE A 19 42.58 -44.08 -4.98
CA ILE A 19 41.21 -44.09 -4.52
C ILE A 19 40.43 -43.43 -5.67
N SER A 20 40.19 -44.17 -6.71
CA SER A 20 39.18 -43.84 -7.70
C SER A 20 37.85 -44.14 -7.02
N PHE A 21 37.22 -43.10 -6.48
CA PHE A 21 35.79 -43.19 -6.19
C PHE A 21 35.13 -43.49 -7.53
N ALA A 22 34.42 -44.61 -7.60
CA ALA A 22 33.58 -44.91 -8.75
C ALA A 22 32.42 -43.93 -8.70
N GLN A 23 32.62 -42.74 -9.26
CA GLN A 23 31.57 -41.73 -9.41
C GLN A 23 30.59 -42.24 -10.46
N GLY A 24 29.35 -42.31 -10.08
CA GLY A 24 28.26 -42.52 -11.02
C GLY A 24 27.64 -41.19 -11.44
N THR A 25 26.81 -41.22 -12.45
CA THR A 25 26.10 -40.02 -12.93
C THR A 25 24.61 -40.30 -12.97
N VAL A 26 23.84 -39.43 -12.36
CA VAL A 26 22.37 -39.38 -12.47
C VAL A 26 21.99 -38.30 -13.49
N THR A 27 21.20 -38.69 -14.47
CA THR A 27 20.74 -37.81 -15.55
C THR A 27 19.23 -37.81 -15.66
N GLY A 28 18.65 -36.77 -16.27
CA GLY A 28 17.22 -36.68 -16.55
C GLY A 28 16.88 -35.33 -17.18
N THR A 29 15.61 -35.13 -17.48
CA THR A 29 15.05 -33.88 -18.00
C THR A 29 13.92 -33.42 -17.11
N ILE A 30 13.91 -32.16 -16.72
CA ILE A 30 12.90 -31.60 -15.81
C ILE A 30 11.98 -30.70 -16.63
N ASN A 31 10.67 -31.00 -16.59
CA ASN A 31 9.64 -30.29 -17.32
C ASN A 31 8.55 -29.77 -16.39
N ASP A 32 7.85 -28.75 -16.86
CA ASP A 32 6.59 -28.26 -16.27
C ASP A 32 5.47 -29.27 -16.55
N SER A 33 4.77 -29.75 -15.52
CA SER A 33 3.67 -30.72 -15.69
C SER A 33 2.46 -30.14 -16.42
N ASP A 34 2.24 -28.83 -16.35
CA ASP A 34 1.06 -28.16 -16.90
C ASP A 34 1.30 -27.68 -18.33
N LEU A 35 2.52 -27.17 -18.62
CA LEU A 35 2.86 -26.57 -19.92
C LEU A 35 3.75 -27.47 -20.78
N GLY A 36 4.31 -28.53 -20.21
CA GLY A 36 5.19 -29.48 -20.90
C GLY A 36 6.55 -28.90 -21.32
N GLY A 37 6.86 -27.64 -20.96
CA GLY A 37 8.12 -27.00 -21.29
C GLY A 37 9.24 -27.32 -20.29
N PRO A 38 10.54 -27.20 -20.71
CA PRO A 38 11.65 -27.47 -19.83
C PRO A 38 11.76 -26.47 -18.68
N LEU A 39 12.11 -26.95 -17.48
CA LEU A 39 12.37 -26.11 -16.30
C LEU A 39 13.87 -25.82 -16.17
N SER A 40 14.37 -24.92 -17.02
CA SER A 40 15.76 -24.44 -16.98
C SER A 40 16.11 -23.82 -15.64
N GLY A 41 17.24 -24.24 -15.06
CA GLY A 41 17.68 -23.76 -13.73
C GLY A 41 17.01 -24.46 -12.54
N ALA A 42 16.29 -25.56 -12.75
CA ALA A 42 15.85 -26.42 -11.66
C ALA A 42 17.06 -26.97 -10.91
N THR A 43 16.99 -27.06 -9.60
CA THR A 43 18.06 -27.52 -8.73
C THR A 43 17.83 -28.98 -8.37
N ILE A 44 18.86 -29.81 -8.51
CA ILE A 44 18.88 -31.22 -8.17
C ILE A 44 19.92 -31.42 -7.08
N VAL A 45 19.53 -31.91 -5.91
CA VAL A 45 20.41 -32.13 -4.76
C VAL A 45 20.36 -33.60 -4.36
N GLU A 46 21.51 -34.22 -4.13
CA GLU A 46 21.60 -35.55 -3.55
C GLU A 46 21.26 -35.48 -2.07
N ASP A 47 20.27 -36.26 -1.64
CA ASP A 47 19.74 -36.17 -0.27
C ASP A 47 20.81 -36.54 0.77
N GLY A 48 20.93 -35.67 1.78
CA GLY A 48 21.90 -35.83 2.87
C GLY A 48 23.31 -35.35 2.54
N THR A 49 23.51 -34.66 1.41
CA THR A 49 24.78 -34.06 0.98
C THR A 49 24.59 -32.62 0.48
N ASP A 50 25.71 -31.89 0.31
CA ASP A 50 25.72 -30.59 -0.39
C ASP A 50 25.98 -30.74 -1.91
N ASN A 51 25.97 -31.99 -2.42
CA ASN A 51 26.22 -32.27 -3.83
C ASN A 51 24.98 -32.00 -4.67
N GLY A 52 25.09 -31.14 -5.68
CA GLY A 52 23.95 -30.72 -6.51
C GLY A 52 24.34 -30.35 -7.94
N ALA A 53 23.33 -30.34 -8.80
CA ALA A 53 23.41 -29.89 -10.19
C ALA A 53 22.26 -28.95 -10.51
N ILE A 54 22.41 -28.20 -11.59
CA ILE A 54 21.38 -27.27 -12.12
C ILE A 54 21.01 -27.74 -13.52
N ALA A 55 19.71 -27.80 -13.83
CA ALA A 55 19.21 -28.14 -15.16
C ALA A 55 19.59 -27.06 -16.19
N ASP A 56 19.99 -27.49 -17.37
CA ASP A 56 20.31 -26.61 -18.50
C ASP A 56 19.06 -25.98 -19.15
N PHE A 57 19.24 -25.25 -20.26
CA PHE A 57 18.16 -24.56 -20.96
C PHE A 57 17.06 -25.49 -21.51
N ASP A 58 17.41 -26.74 -21.79
CA ASP A 58 16.48 -27.77 -22.27
C ASP A 58 15.90 -28.60 -21.09
N GLY A 59 16.17 -28.19 -19.83
CA GLY A 59 15.76 -28.88 -18.63
C GLY A 59 16.58 -30.12 -18.29
N ASN A 60 17.63 -30.43 -19.05
CA ASN A 60 18.46 -31.60 -18.80
C ASN A 60 19.45 -31.34 -17.64
N PHE A 61 19.68 -32.36 -16.84
CA PHE A 61 20.68 -32.31 -15.78
C PHE A 61 21.60 -33.52 -15.79
N SER A 62 22.78 -33.34 -15.21
CA SER A 62 23.77 -34.39 -14.98
C SER A 62 24.41 -34.14 -13.62
N LEU A 63 24.14 -35.00 -12.66
CA LEU A 63 24.66 -34.95 -11.31
C LEU A 63 25.63 -36.12 -11.07
N ALA A 64 26.89 -35.83 -10.75
CA ALA A 64 27.84 -36.84 -10.32
C ALA A 64 27.49 -37.26 -8.89
N VAL A 65 27.36 -38.53 -8.62
CA VAL A 65 27.02 -39.10 -7.31
C VAL A 65 28.06 -40.11 -6.85
N GLU A 66 28.27 -40.21 -5.52
CA GLU A 66 29.26 -41.11 -4.94
C GLU A 66 28.65 -42.48 -4.60
N GLY A 67 27.34 -42.53 -4.35
CA GLY A 67 26.60 -43.74 -3.98
C GLY A 67 26.12 -44.56 -5.17
N ALA A 68 26.16 -45.90 -5.09
CA ALA A 68 25.57 -46.77 -6.11
C ALA A 68 24.04 -46.69 -6.16
N SER A 69 23.40 -46.16 -5.14
CA SER A 69 21.96 -45.85 -5.04
C SER A 69 21.71 -44.77 -3.98
N GLY A 70 20.68 -44.01 -4.13
CA GLY A 70 20.30 -42.93 -3.23
C GLY A 70 19.03 -42.23 -3.69
N ASN A 71 18.76 -41.08 -3.14
CA ASN A 71 17.69 -40.21 -3.55
C ASN A 71 18.23 -38.83 -4.00
N VAL A 72 17.59 -38.26 -4.97
CA VAL A 72 17.81 -36.86 -5.37
C VAL A 72 16.51 -36.09 -5.20
N THR A 73 16.60 -34.94 -4.58
CA THR A 73 15.47 -34.00 -4.47
C THR A 73 15.60 -32.94 -5.56
N ILE A 74 14.59 -32.88 -6.42
CA ILE A 74 14.50 -31.97 -7.55
C ILE A 74 13.54 -30.84 -7.15
N SER A 75 14.02 -29.60 -7.21
CA SER A 75 13.26 -28.41 -6.84
C SER A 75 13.39 -27.32 -7.90
N TYR A 76 12.33 -26.56 -8.06
CA TYR A 76 12.29 -25.39 -8.92
C TYR A 76 11.40 -24.32 -8.30
N LEU A 77 11.82 -23.06 -8.36
CA LEU A 77 11.07 -21.96 -7.76
C LEU A 77 9.64 -21.89 -8.31
N GLY A 78 8.65 -22.01 -7.41
CA GLY A 78 7.25 -22.04 -7.79
C GLY A 78 6.68 -23.40 -8.19
N TYR A 79 7.42 -24.48 -7.91
CA TYR A 79 7.00 -25.85 -8.19
C TYR A 79 7.14 -26.73 -6.95
N SER A 80 6.29 -27.72 -6.82
CA SER A 80 6.40 -28.72 -5.77
C SER A 80 7.67 -29.56 -5.99
N SER A 81 8.51 -29.61 -4.96
CA SER A 81 9.71 -30.43 -5.02
C SER A 81 9.35 -31.91 -5.11
N GLN A 82 10.13 -32.69 -5.87
CA GLN A 82 9.94 -34.12 -6.04
C GLN A 82 11.23 -34.87 -5.68
N THR A 83 11.14 -35.88 -4.81
CA THR A 83 12.24 -36.74 -4.50
C THR A 83 12.16 -38.01 -5.34
N MET A 84 13.25 -38.33 -6.04
CA MET A 84 13.38 -39.49 -6.91
C MET A 84 14.50 -40.40 -6.44
N SER A 85 14.22 -41.70 -6.36
CA SER A 85 15.26 -42.70 -6.04
C SER A 85 16.06 -43.04 -7.30
N TYR A 86 17.37 -43.19 -7.17
CA TYR A 86 18.24 -43.68 -8.24
C TYR A 86 18.98 -44.95 -7.83
N SER A 87 19.30 -45.77 -8.81
CA SER A 87 20.21 -46.91 -8.69
C SER A 87 21.06 -46.97 -9.94
N LEU A 88 22.39 -46.92 -9.76
CA LEU A 88 23.32 -46.90 -10.87
C LEU A 88 23.39 -48.28 -11.54
N SER A 89 23.28 -48.30 -12.85
CA SER A 89 23.57 -49.46 -13.69
C SER A 89 24.71 -49.08 -14.64
N ASN A 90 25.83 -49.80 -14.58
CA ASN A 90 27.04 -49.46 -15.33
C ASN A 90 27.54 -48.03 -15.11
N GLY A 91 27.43 -47.51 -13.89
CA GLY A 91 27.88 -46.16 -13.51
C GLY A 91 26.92 -45.03 -13.91
N THR A 92 25.71 -45.30 -14.43
CA THR A 92 24.74 -44.29 -14.79
C THR A 92 23.33 -44.66 -14.32
N ALA A 93 22.53 -43.65 -13.97
CA ALA A 93 21.09 -43.75 -13.75
C ALA A 93 20.38 -42.62 -14.53
N ASN A 94 19.38 -42.98 -15.33
CA ASN A 94 18.57 -42.03 -16.06
C ASN A 94 17.17 -42.01 -15.41
N LEU A 95 16.77 -40.85 -14.84
CA LEU A 95 15.46 -40.68 -14.23
C LEU A 95 14.35 -40.39 -15.25
N GLY A 96 14.70 -40.29 -16.56
CA GLY A 96 13.75 -39.94 -17.60
C GLY A 96 13.29 -38.49 -17.49
N THR A 97 12.06 -38.22 -17.92
CA THR A 97 11.44 -36.92 -17.78
C THR A 97 10.74 -36.83 -16.42
N VAL A 98 11.18 -35.90 -15.57
CA VAL A 98 10.59 -35.59 -14.29
C VAL A 98 9.72 -34.35 -14.47
N SER A 99 8.42 -34.50 -14.28
CA SER A 99 7.46 -33.37 -14.43
C SER A 99 7.16 -32.79 -13.06
N LEU A 100 7.62 -31.56 -12.81
CA LEU A 100 7.27 -30.84 -11.60
C LEU A 100 5.93 -30.10 -11.81
N ALA A 101 5.02 -30.25 -10.86
CA ALA A 101 3.78 -29.50 -10.86
C ALA A 101 4.02 -28.10 -10.30
N PRO A 102 3.46 -27.03 -10.93
CA PRO A 102 3.43 -25.72 -10.30
C PRO A 102 2.79 -25.82 -8.92
N ASP A 103 3.49 -25.35 -7.90
CA ASP A 103 3.00 -25.36 -6.54
C ASP A 103 2.35 -24.01 -6.26
N ALA A 104 1.02 -23.96 -6.32
CA ALA A 104 0.28 -22.75 -5.98
C ALA A 104 0.46 -22.33 -4.50
N ASP A 105 0.83 -23.30 -3.64
CA ASP A 105 1.15 -23.02 -2.24
C ASP A 105 2.64 -22.68 -2.04
N ALA A 106 3.54 -23.22 -2.85
CA ALA A 106 4.95 -22.79 -2.86
C ALA A 106 5.07 -21.37 -3.43
N LEU A 107 4.21 -20.96 -4.36
CA LEU A 107 4.10 -19.56 -4.81
C LEU A 107 3.46 -18.68 -3.72
N ALA A 108 2.60 -19.23 -2.87
CA ALA A 108 2.03 -18.51 -1.71
C ALA A 108 2.97 -18.54 -0.49
N GLU A 109 3.94 -19.41 -0.46
CA GLU A 109 5.01 -19.55 0.53
C GLU A 109 6.40 -19.30 -0.09
N VAL A 110 6.47 -18.63 -1.22
CA VAL A 110 7.67 -17.87 -1.53
C VAL A 110 7.69 -16.78 -0.45
N LEU A 111 8.17 -17.19 0.73
CA LEU A 111 8.93 -16.29 1.54
C LEU A 111 9.95 -15.71 0.55
N VAL A 112 9.66 -14.56 0.01
CA VAL A 112 10.68 -13.73 -0.56
C VAL A 112 11.62 -13.55 0.62
N VAL A 113 12.70 -14.33 0.64
CA VAL A 113 13.75 -14.18 1.63
C VAL A 113 14.35 -12.82 1.32
N GLY A 114 13.66 -11.78 1.80
CA GLY A 114 14.20 -10.47 1.88
C GLY A 114 15.31 -10.56 2.90
N SER A 115 16.53 -10.32 2.50
CA SER A 115 17.59 -10.09 3.45
C SER A 115 17.21 -8.86 4.30
N GLY A 116 17.40 -8.95 5.60
CA GLY A 116 17.41 -7.82 6.51
C GLY A 116 16.06 -7.12 6.74
N ILE A 117 16.02 -5.81 6.46
CA ILE A 117 14.91 -4.90 6.79
C ILE A 117 13.69 -5.10 5.89
N ILE A 118 13.88 -5.56 4.65
CA ILE A 118 12.82 -5.67 3.64
C ILE A 118 11.82 -6.76 3.98
N ASP A 119 12.20 -7.81 4.68
CA ASP A 119 11.32 -8.90 5.03
C ASP A 119 10.84 -8.81 6.47
N LEU A 120 9.57 -8.47 6.65
CA LEU A 120 8.94 -8.37 7.97
C LEU A 120 8.69 -9.73 8.62
N ALA A 121 8.61 -10.80 7.84
CA ALA A 121 8.21 -12.13 8.29
C ALA A 121 9.34 -13.18 8.22
N ALA A 122 10.35 -12.97 7.37
CA ALA A 122 11.44 -13.95 7.21
C ALA A 122 12.32 -14.05 8.45
N GLY A 123 12.70 -15.27 8.77
CA GLY A 123 13.59 -15.59 9.88
C GLY A 123 12.97 -15.43 11.27
N ARG A 124 11.67 -15.09 11.37
CA ARG A 124 10.99 -15.04 12.67
C ARG A 124 10.54 -16.42 13.11
N LYS A 125 10.97 -16.79 14.29
CA LYS A 125 10.56 -18.02 14.94
C LYS A 125 9.30 -17.80 15.79
N THR A 126 9.06 -16.58 16.28
CA THR A 126 7.81 -16.24 17.01
C THR A 126 6.72 -15.82 16.03
N PRO A 127 5.60 -16.53 15.95
CA PRO A 127 4.54 -16.26 15.01
C PRO A 127 3.84 -14.92 15.23
N ILE A 128 3.41 -14.32 14.12
CA ILE A 128 2.60 -13.11 14.06
C ILE A 128 1.46 -13.29 13.05
N ALA A 129 0.37 -12.51 13.18
CA ALA A 129 -0.74 -12.55 12.23
C ALA A 129 -0.34 -11.89 10.89
N VAL A 130 0.14 -12.67 9.91
CA VAL A 130 0.55 -12.19 8.58
C VAL A 130 -0.26 -12.86 7.48
N SER A 131 -0.63 -12.06 6.47
CA SER A 131 -1.17 -12.54 5.19
C SER A 131 -0.20 -12.11 4.08
N THR A 132 0.13 -13.04 3.18
CA THR A 132 1.02 -12.80 2.04
C THR A 132 0.22 -12.94 0.75
N ILE A 133 0.36 -11.96 -0.15
CA ILE A 133 -0.25 -11.92 -1.48
C ILE A 133 0.88 -12.00 -2.49
N SER A 134 0.87 -13.01 -3.34
CA SER A 134 1.92 -13.22 -4.34
C SER A 134 1.80 -12.28 -5.53
N ALA A 135 2.90 -12.11 -6.29
CA ALA A 135 2.91 -11.38 -7.56
C ALA A 135 1.83 -11.90 -8.53
N GLU A 136 1.67 -13.21 -8.62
CA GLU A 136 0.66 -13.82 -9.48
C GLU A 136 -0.77 -13.41 -9.07
N GLU A 137 -1.08 -13.47 -7.78
CA GLU A 137 -2.39 -13.05 -7.27
C GLU A 137 -2.65 -11.57 -7.52
N ILE A 138 -1.64 -10.70 -7.31
CA ILE A 138 -1.75 -9.26 -7.58
C ILE A 138 -2.01 -9.01 -9.08
N GLN A 139 -1.21 -9.61 -9.96
CA GLN A 139 -1.25 -9.36 -11.39
C GLN A 139 -2.45 -9.99 -12.10
N LEU A 140 -2.87 -11.19 -11.70
CA LEU A 140 -3.99 -11.89 -12.33
C LEU A 140 -5.33 -11.46 -11.75
N LYS A 141 -5.45 -11.30 -10.43
CA LYS A 141 -6.72 -11.12 -9.74
C LYS A 141 -7.00 -9.67 -9.32
N GLY A 142 -6.00 -8.79 -9.35
CA GLY A 142 -6.08 -7.39 -8.95
C GLY A 142 -5.60 -6.40 -10.01
N GLY A 143 -5.29 -6.88 -11.22
CA GLY A 143 -4.75 -6.03 -12.28
C GLY A 143 -5.81 -5.25 -13.06
N GLY A 144 -5.33 -4.33 -13.91
CA GLY A 144 -6.17 -3.57 -14.82
C GLY A 144 -6.74 -2.30 -14.18
N ASN A 145 -8.05 -2.16 -14.20
CA ASN A 145 -8.79 -0.99 -13.73
C ASN A 145 -9.08 -1.00 -12.21
N LEU A 146 -8.44 -1.88 -11.44
CA LEU A 146 -8.53 -1.93 -9.98
C LEU A 146 -7.29 -1.35 -9.31
N ASP A 147 -7.50 -0.74 -8.16
CA ASP A 147 -6.41 -0.28 -7.30
C ASP A 147 -5.73 -1.47 -6.59
N LEU A 148 -4.45 -1.32 -6.19
CA LEU A 148 -3.72 -2.38 -5.46
C LEU A 148 -4.45 -2.83 -4.18
N THR A 149 -5.10 -1.90 -3.50
CA THR A 149 -5.88 -2.13 -2.27
C THR A 149 -6.95 -3.21 -2.44
N GLU A 150 -7.56 -3.32 -3.61
CA GLU A 150 -8.56 -4.36 -3.90
C GLU A 150 -7.97 -5.77 -3.83
N SER A 151 -6.69 -5.94 -4.19
CA SER A 151 -5.97 -7.21 -4.00
C SER A 151 -5.77 -7.55 -2.53
N MET A 152 -5.60 -6.53 -1.68
CA MET A 152 -5.43 -6.68 -0.23
C MET A 152 -6.76 -6.94 0.50
N ALA A 153 -7.89 -6.61 -0.14
CA ALA A 153 -9.21 -6.70 0.46
C ALA A 153 -9.64 -8.14 0.85
N PHE A 154 -9.05 -9.18 0.25
CA PHE A 154 -9.34 -10.58 0.59
C PHE A 154 -8.43 -11.10 1.73
N THR A 155 -8.29 -10.27 2.76
CA THR A 155 -7.52 -10.54 3.99
C THR A 155 -8.46 -10.41 5.18
N PRO A 156 -8.34 -11.25 6.23
CA PRO A 156 -9.15 -11.10 7.44
C PRO A 156 -9.07 -9.68 8.01
N SER A 157 -10.19 -9.15 8.48
CA SER A 157 -10.33 -7.78 9.03
C SER A 157 -9.90 -6.63 8.10
N ALA A 158 -9.63 -6.91 6.82
CA ALA A 158 -9.34 -5.86 5.84
C ALA A 158 -10.62 -5.35 5.17
N ALA A 159 -10.69 -4.03 4.98
CA ALA A 159 -11.73 -3.39 4.20
C ALA A 159 -11.10 -2.39 3.22
N VAL A 160 -11.76 -2.20 2.08
CA VAL A 160 -11.42 -1.19 1.08
C VAL A 160 -12.69 -0.46 0.73
N THR A 161 -12.64 0.86 0.66
CA THR A 161 -13.76 1.74 0.37
C THR A 161 -13.28 2.91 -0.50
N GLY A 162 -14.20 3.76 -0.98
CA GLY A 162 -13.84 4.98 -1.70
C GLY A 162 -13.27 4.76 -3.11
N ASN A 163 -13.49 3.59 -3.72
CA ASN A 163 -12.88 3.19 -4.98
C ASN A 163 -13.66 3.65 -6.24
N ASN A 164 -14.37 4.78 -6.16
CA ASN A 164 -15.16 5.31 -7.29
C ASN A 164 -14.32 6.13 -8.29
N GLY A 165 -13.14 6.65 -7.87
CA GLY A 165 -12.11 7.25 -8.71
C GLY A 165 -10.85 6.37 -8.81
N PHE A 166 -9.96 6.66 -9.77
CA PHE A 166 -8.71 5.93 -9.91
C PHE A 166 -7.73 6.32 -8.80
N GLY A 167 -7.37 5.35 -7.93
CA GLY A 167 -6.46 5.57 -6.81
C GLY A 167 -7.07 6.30 -5.61
N ASP A 168 -8.40 6.48 -5.57
CA ASP A 168 -9.11 7.11 -4.45
C ASP A 168 -9.42 6.13 -3.32
N SER A 169 -9.11 4.86 -3.49
CA SER A 169 -9.43 3.83 -2.50
C SER A 169 -8.73 4.07 -1.15
N GLN A 170 -9.41 3.69 -0.09
CA GLN A 170 -8.91 3.69 1.29
C GLN A 170 -8.79 2.28 1.82
N PHE A 171 -7.74 2.00 2.55
CA PHE A 171 -7.46 0.70 3.14
C PHE A 171 -7.60 0.74 4.66
N PHE A 172 -8.34 -0.23 5.21
CA PHE A 172 -8.60 -0.38 6.63
C PHE A 172 -8.18 -1.77 7.11
N LEU A 173 -7.69 -1.85 8.33
CA LEU A 173 -7.27 -3.09 8.95
C LEU A 173 -7.67 -3.11 10.43
N ARG A 174 -8.51 -4.08 10.85
CA ARG A 174 -9.08 -4.16 12.22
C ARG A 174 -9.78 -2.85 12.67
N GLY A 175 -10.42 -2.15 11.74
CA GLY A 175 -11.09 -0.87 12.00
C GLY A 175 -10.18 0.35 12.05
N PHE A 176 -8.87 0.17 11.94
CA PHE A 176 -7.93 1.28 11.80
C PHE A 176 -7.82 1.67 10.34
N ASP A 177 -7.90 2.96 10.06
CA ASP A 177 -7.68 3.49 8.71
C ASP A 177 -6.19 3.48 8.33
N GLN A 178 -5.90 3.70 7.07
CA GLN A 178 -4.55 3.64 6.51
C GLN A 178 -3.56 4.64 7.11
N THR A 179 -4.02 5.73 7.77
CA THR A 179 -3.15 6.69 8.47
C THR A 179 -2.51 6.04 9.71
N ASN A 180 -3.14 4.99 10.23
CA ASN A 180 -2.75 4.24 11.41
C ASN A 180 -2.15 2.86 11.09
N ILE A 181 -1.89 2.59 9.80
CA ILE A 181 -1.23 1.38 9.29
C ILE A 181 0.08 1.82 8.63
N ALA A 182 1.21 1.24 9.03
CA ALA A 182 2.47 1.54 8.36
C ALA A 182 2.48 0.90 6.97
N ILE A 183 2.59 1.71 5.93
CA ILE A 183 2.73 1.26 4.54
C ILE A 183 4.19 1.43 4.12
N LEU A 184 4.80 0.35 3.65
CA LEU A 184 6.21 0.30 3.30
C LEU A 184 6.42 -0.12 1.84
N LEU A 185 7.40 0.49 1.18
CA LEU A 185 7.93 0.07 -0.12
C LEU A 185 9.39 -0.36 0.06
N ASN A 186 9.70 -1.65 -0.07
CA ASN A 186 11.04 -2.18 0.22
C ASN A 186 11.61 -1.69 1.57
N GLY A 187 10.79 -1.64 2.61
CA GLY A 187 11.17 -1.14 3.93
C GLY A 187 11.12 0.39 4.10
N GLN A 188 10.98 1.16 3.02
CA GLN A 188 10.78 2.60 3.09
C GLN A 188 9.34 2.94 3.49
N PRO A 189 9.10 3.71 4.56
CA PRO A 189 7.76 4.21 4.89
C PRO A 189 7.26 5.20 3.84
N VAL A 190 5.97 5.15 3.52
CA VAL A 190 5.35 6.05 2.53
C VAL A 190 4.14 6.83 3.06
N ASN A 191 3.72 6.58 4.30
CA ASN A 191 2.72 7.41 4.96
C ASN A 191 3.24 8.84 5.12
N SER A 192 2.43 9.83 4.84
CA SER A 192 2.74 11.24 5.08
C SER A 192 3.16 11.47 6.54
N MET A 193 4.17 12.28 6.76
CA MET A 193 4.60 12.64 8.11
C MET A 193 3.72 13.73 8.75
N GLU A 194 2.92 14.43 7.96
CA GLU A 194 2.01 15.49 8.39
C GLU A 194 0.75 14.92 9.03
N ASP A 195 0.10 13.95 8.35
CA ASP A 195 -1.23 13.44 8.68
C ASP A 195 -1.38 11.91 8.58
N GLY A 196 -0.31 11.21 8.19
CA GLY A 196 -0.29 9.75 8.03
C GLY A 196 -0.97 9.21 6.77
N LYS A 197 -1.56 10.05 5.91
CA LYS A 197 -2.30 9.61 4.73
C LYS A 197 -1.42 8.93 3.69
N VAL A 198 -2.04 8.02 2.94
CA VAL A 198 -1.49 7.38 1.74
C VAL A 198 -2.47 7.57 0.60
N TYR A 199 -2.02 8.21 -0.46
CA TYR A 199 -2.80 8.37 -1.69
C TYR A 199 -2.40 7.30 -2.69
N TRP A 200 -3.28 6.31 -2.90
CA TRP A 200 -2.95 5.14 -3.74
C TRP A 200 -2.78 5.48 -5.22
N SER A 201 -3.32 6.60 -5.65
CA SER A 201 -3.07 7.15 -6.99
C SER A 201 -1.59 7.39 -7.28
N ASN A 202 -0.79 7.75 -6.27
CA ASN A 202 0.66 7.93 -6.39
C ASN A 202 1.41 6.60 -6.66
N TRP A 203 0.72 5.47 -6.50
CA TRP A 203 1.25 4.11 -6.57
C TRP A 203 0.51 3.24 -7.58
N ALA A 204 -0.14 3.83 -8.59
CA ALA A 204 -1.01 3.14 -9.56
C ALA A 204 -0.31 1.98 -10.30
N GLY A 205 1.01 2.07 -10.54
CA GLY A 205 1.79 1.03 -11.20
C GLY A 205 2.41 -0.03 -10.30
N ILE A 206 2.29 0.11 -8.99
CA ILE A 206 2.94 -0.80 -8.04
C ILE A 206 2.47 -2.25 -8.20
N ALA A 207 1.22 -2.48 -8.60
CA ALA A 207 0.69 -3.82 -8.85
C ALA A 207 1.47 -4.60 -9.93
N ASP A 208 2.15 -3.91 -10.84
CA ASP A 208 2.92 -4.51 -11.92
C ASP A 208 4.37 -4.83 -11.55
N ILE A 209 4.91 -4.12 -10.57
CA ILE A 209 6.31 -4.27 -10.12
C ILE A 209 6.43 -5.01 -8.80
N ALA A 210 5.37 -5.09 -8.00
CA ALA A 210 5.39 -5.80 -6.73
C ALA A 210 5.60 -7.30 -6.93
N THR A 211 6.57 -7.87 -6.22
CA THR A 211 6.81 -9.31 -6.15
C THR A 211 5.98 -9.95 -5.04
N THR A 212 5.66 -9.20 -4.00
CA THR A 212 4.89 -9.68 -2.85
C THR A 212 4.32 -8.50 -2.07
N VAL A 213 3.12 -8.68 -1.52
CA VAL A 213 2.56 -7.80 -0.48
C VAL A 213 2.37 -8.60 0.80
N GLN A 214 3.00 -8.15 1.88
CA GLN A 214 2.89 -8.73 3.22
C GLN A 214 2.04 -7.83 4.08
N ILE A 215 0.94 -8.33 4.61
CA ILE A 215 0.02 -7.61 5.50
C ILE A 215 0.12 -8.23 6.88
N GLN A 216 0.80 -7.54 7.77
CA GLN A 216 0.90 -7.89 9.16
C GLN A 216 -0.17 -7.15 9.95
N ARG A 217 -1.05 -7.88 10.61
CA ARG A 217 -2.15 -7.34 11.40
C ARG A 217 -1.72 -7.11 12.85
N GLY A 218 -2.15 -5.99 13.42
CA GLY A 218 -1.93 -5.65 14.84
C GLY A 218 -0.48 -5.35 15.22
N LEU A 219 -0.13 -5.69 16.42
CA LEU A 219 1.15 -5.39 17.07
C LEU A 219 2.37 -5.90 16.35
N GLY A 220 2.23 -6.68 15.35
CA GLY A 220 3.29 -7.38 14.70
C GLY A 220 4.67 -6.81 15.05
N ALA A 221 5.59 -7.67 15.33
CA ALA A 221 6.95 -7.27 15.57
C ALA A 221 7.56 -6.81 14.25
N SER A 222 7.23 -5.62 13.75
CA SER A 222 8.07 -5.04 12.72
C SER A 222 9.45 -4.86 13.33
N LYS A 223 10.49 -5.31 12.64
CA LYS A 223 11.89 -5.04 13.03
C LYS A 223 12.17 -3.53 13.04
N LEU A 224 11.18 -2.71 12.76
CA LEU A 224 11.26 -1.27 12.63
C LEU A 224 10.59 -0.58 13.81
N ALA A 225 11.13 0.55 14.24
CA ALA A 225 10.56 1.39 15.29
C ALA A 225 9.37 2.25 14.77
N ILE A 226 8.75 1.87 13.65
CA ILE A 226 7.64 2.64 13.09
C ILE A 226 6.39 2.40 13.95
N PRO A 227 5.84 3.43 14.55
CA PRO A 227 4.63 3.31 15.35
C PRO A 227 3.43 3.03 14.43
N SER A 228 2.87 1.86 14.55
CA SER A 228 1.67 1.43 13.83
C SER A 228 0.68 0.85 14.82
N VAL A 229 -0.59 1.24 14.71
CA VAL A 229 -1.67 0.76 15.56
C VAL A 229 -2.38 -0.43 14.93
N GLY A 230 -2.76 -0.30 13.65
CA GLY A 230 -3.52 -1.31 12.90
C GLY A 230 -2.68 -2.46 12.37
N GLY A 231 -1.39 -2.22 12.13
CA GLY A 231 -0.50 -3.19 11.52
C GLY A 231 0.48 -2.59 10.52
N THR A 232 1.11 -3.44 9.73
CA THR A 232 2.09 -3.03 8.72
C THR A 232 1.79 -3.72 7.40
N THR A 233 1.79 -2.96 6.31
CA THR A 233 1.73 -3.50 4.95
C THR A 233 3.06 -3.21 4.27
N ASN A 234 3.78 -4.25 3.84
CA ASN A 234 5.03 -4.10 3.13
C ASN A 234 4.90 -4.61 1.70
N ILE A 235 5.23 -3.76 0.75
CA ILE A 235 5.23 -4.05 -0.68
C ILE A 235 6.67 -4.25 -1.11
N VAL A 236 7.01 -5.47 -1.51
CA VAL A 236 8.37 -5.86 -1.89
C VAL A 236 8.52 -5.78 -3.41
N MET A 237 9.60 -5.14 -3.86
CA MET A 237 9.96 -4.96 -5.27
C MET A 237 11.46 -5.26 -5.42
N LYS A 238 11.82 -6.44 -5.89
CA LYS A 238 13.23 -6.84 -6.05
C LYS A 238 13.60 -7.00 -7.52
N ALA A 239 14.72 -6.41 -7.93
CA ALA A 239 15.27 -6.55 -9.28
C ALA A 239 16.34 -7.64 -9.38
N ALA A 240 17.18 -7.77 -8.35
CA ALA A 240 18.43 -8.52 -8.42
C ALA A 240 18.27 -10.05 -8.56
N ASP A 241 17.11 -10.57 -8.19
CA ASP A 241 16.87 -12.02 -8.11
C ASP A 241 15.93 -12.52 -9.22
N LYS A 242 15.61 -11.67 -10.20
CA LYS A 242 14.77 -12.04 -11.33
C LYS A 242 15.58 -12.79 -12.39
N LYS A 243 14.94 -13.77 -13.04
CA LYS A 243 15.51 -14.46 -14.20
C LYS A 243 15.51 -13.54 -15.42
N GLN A 244 16.42 -13.81 -16.36
CA GLN A 244 16.42 -13.12 -17.64
C GLN A 244 15.12 -13.41 -18.40
N GLY A 245 14.50 -12.37 -18.94
CA GLY A 245 13.28 -12.44 -19.74
C GLY A 245 12.58 -11.11 -19.83
N GLY A 246 11.64 -11.03 -20.74
CA GLY A 246 10.82 -9.85 -20.91
C GLY A 246 9.36 -10.18 -21.09
N PHE A 247 8.51 -9.18 -21.02
CA PHE A 247 7.10 -9.36 -21.33
C PHE A 247 6.50 -8.09 -21.93
N ALA A 248 5.45 -8.31 -22.72
CA ALA A 248 4.50 -7.26 -23.13
C ALA A 248 3.09 -7.69 -22.69
N ARG A 249 2.33 -6.77 -22.10
CA ARG A 249 0.96 -7.03 -21.67
C ARG A 249 0.03 -5.93 -22.14
N PHE A 250 -1.12 -6.33 -22.68
CA PHE A 250 -2.24 -5.46 -22.97
C PHE A 250 -3.40 -5.82 -22.06
N THR A 251 -4.04 -4.80 -21.51
CA THR A 251 -5.24 -4.95 -20.68
C THR A 251 -6.30 -3.98 -21.18
N GLY A 252 -7.49 -4.50 -21.48
CA GLY A 252 -8.70 -3.73 -21.77
C GLY A 252 -9.76 -3.98 -20.71
N ALA A 253 -10.59 -2.97 -20.42
CA ALA A 253 -11.72 -3.11 -19.51
C ALA A 253 -12.92 -2.28 -20.00
N ASN A 254 -14.04 -2.34 -19.26
CA ASN A 254 -15.17 -1.46 -19.52
C ASN A 254 -14.73 0.02 -19.41
N ASP A 255 -15.60 0.91 -19.93
CA ASP A 255 -15.39 2.36 -19.92
C ASP A 255 -14.11 2.81 -20.62
N SER A 256 -13.79 2.12 -21.74
CA SER A 256 -12.60 2.37 -22.58
C SER A 256 -11.27 2.34 -21.82
N TYR A 257 -11.21 1.61 -20.69
CA TYR A 257 -9.94 1.43 -20.02
C TYR A 257 -8.99 0.63 -20.91
N PHE A 258 -7.80 1.15 -21.05
CA PHE A 258 -6.70 0.54 -21.77
C PHE A 258 -5.42 0.68 -20.95
N LYS A 259 -4.62 -0.39 -20.89
CA LYS A 259 -3.27 -0.36 -20.33
C LYS A 259 -2.33 -1.20 -21.17
N GLY A 260 -1.21 -0.59 -21.59
CA GLY A 260 -0.08 -1.26 -22.20
C GLY A 260 1.11 -1.28 -21.26
N THR A 261 1.69 -2.45 -21.00
CA THR A 261 2.84 -2.62 -20.11
C THR A 261 3.94 -3.39 -20.83
N VAL A 262 5.19 -2.93 -20.72
CA VAL A 262 6.37 -3.65 -21.17
C VAL A 262 7.39 -3.74 -20.03
N GLY A 263 8.03 -4.89 -19.88
CA GLY A 263 9.05 -5.10 -18.88
C GLY A 263 10.16 -6.01 -19.38
N TYR A 264 11.37 -5.81 -18.84
CA TYR A 264 12.53 -6.64 -19.13
C TYR A 264 13.41 -6.76 -17.90
N ASP A 265 13.85 -7.97 -17.62
CA ASP A 265 14.79 -8.34 -16.56
C ASP A 265 16.01 -8.99 -17.21
N SER A 266 17.22 -8.49 -16.94
CA SER A 266 18.45 -9.02 -17.56
C SER A 266 18.92 -10.35 -16.97
N GLY A 267 18.38 -10.73 -15.82
CA GLY A 267 19.01 -11.74 -14.98
C GLY A 267 20.35 -11.24 -14.43
N ARG A 268 20.95 -12.02 -13.52
CA ARG A 268 22.27 -11.71 -12.94
C ARG A 268 23.36 -12.28 -13.84
N ASN A 269 24.29 -11.43 -14.26
CA ASN A 269 25.44 -11.86 -15.03
C ASN A 269 26.58 -12.40 -14.11
N GLU A 270 27.62 -12.98 -14.70
CA GLU A 270 28.80 -13.52 -13.98
C GLU A 270 29.55 -12.49 -13.13
N LYS A 271 29.40 -11.20 -13.42
CA LYS A 271 29.99 -10.10 -12.64
C LYS A 271 29.09 -9.60 -11.52
N GLY A 272 27.96 -10.25 -11.29
CA GLY A 272 27.01 -9.96 -10.22
C GLY A 272 26.01 -8.83 -10.52
N TRP A 273 25.93 -8.30 -11.76
CA TRP A 273 25.00 -7.25 -12.14
C TRP A 273 23.68 -7.80 -12.68
N ALA A 274 22.59 -7.14 -12.29
CA ALA A 274 21.25 -7.37 -12.81
C ALA A 274 20.54 -6.03 -13.04
N PHE A 275 19.69 -5.96 -14.08
CA PHE A 275 18.90 -4.78 -14.43
C PHE A 275 17.45 -5.17 -14.62
N SER A 276 16.54 -4.31 -14.19
CA SER A 276 15.10 -4.44 -14.44
C SER A 276 14.56 -3.12 -14.94
N VAL A 277 13.67 -3.16 -15.93
CA VAL A 277 12.92 -2.02 -16.41
C VAL A 277 11.46 -2.40 -16.63
N LEU A 278 10.55 -1.50 -16.26
CA LEU A 278 9.14 -1.61 -16.61
C LEU A 278 8.60 -0.23 -16.95
N LEU A 279 7.82 -0.17 -18.04
CA LEU A 279 7.10 1.01 -18.47
C LEU A 279 5.66 0.64 -18.76
N ASP A 280 4.73 1.49 -18.34
CA ASP A 280 3.34 1.35 -18.75
C ASP A 280 2.69 2.71 -19.08
N HIS A 281 1.58 2.63 -19.79
CA HIS A 281 0.64 3.72 -19.97
C HIS A 281 -0.78 3.17 -19.86
N TRP A 282 -1.64 3.90 -19.14
CA TRP A 282 -3.06 3.58 -19.00
C TRP A 282 -3.92 4.82 -19.16
N GLN A 283 -5.15 4.60 -19.61
CA GLN A 283 -6.18 5.64 -19.72
C GLN A 283 -7.58 5.04 -19.66
N ALA A 284 -8.55 5.84 -19.25
CA ALA A 284 -9.98 5.53 -19.27
C ALA A 284 -10.80 6.80 -19.34
N HIS A 285 -11.96 6.78 -19.99
CA HIS A 285 -12.84 7.94 -20.01
C HIS A 285 -13.67 8.08 -18.71
N ARG A 286 -13.79 7.02 -17.91
CA ARG A 286 -14.33 7.04 -16.55
C ARG A 286 -13.97 5.74 -15.81
N LYS A 287 -14.05 5.77 -14.48
CA LYS A 287 -14.02 4.56 -13.64
C LYS A 287 -15.43 4.08 -13.29
N TRP A 288 -16.29 4.97 -12.82
CA TRP A 288 -17.66 4.69 -12.41
C TRP A 288 -18.63 5.75 -12.94
N ALA A 289 -18.60 6.96 -12.37
CA ALA A 289 -19.41 8.10 -12.74
C ALA A 289 -18.80 8.88 -13.92
N LYS A 290 -19.60 9.71 -14.61
CA LYS A 290 -19.05 10.69 -15.54
C LYS A 290 -18.13 11.66 -14.81
N GLY A 291 -17.08 12.14 -15.47
CA GLY A 291 -16.08 13.01 -14.88
C GLY A 291 -15.03 12.29 -14.02
N THR A 292 -15.14 10.96 -13.80
CA THR A 292 -14.10 10.15 -13.14
C THR A 292 -13.12 9.52 -14.15
N TYR A 293 -12.77 10.27 -15.20
CA TYR A 293 -11.74 9.84 -16.14
C TYR A 293 -10.37 9.71 -15.47
N GLY A 294 -9.45 9.04 -16.13
CA GLY A 294 -8.10 8.91 -15.62
C GLY A 294 -7.10 8.53 -16.69
N GLN A 295 -5.87 8.93 -16.47
CA GLN A 295 -4.71 8.55 -17.27
C GLN A 295 -3.44 8.59 -16.43
N GLY A 296 -2.46 7.80 -16.81
CA GLY A 296 -1.18 7.80 -16.13
C GLY A 296 -0.14 6.90 -16.80
N GLN A 297 1.06 7.00 -16.29
CA GLN A 297 2.19 6.18 -16.69
C GLN A 297 2.83 5.58 -15.44
N THR A 298 3.53 4.47 -15.62
CA THR A 298 4.44 3.95 -14.60
C THR A 298 5.80 3.74 -15.22
N TYR A 299 6.82 4.15 -14.52
CA TYR A 299 8.18 3.77 -14.83
C TYR A 299 8.84 3.13 -13.61
N TYR A 300 9.59 2.08 -13.86
CA TYR A 300 10.41 1.39 -12.88
C TYR A 300 11.75 1.05 -13.51
N PHE A 301 12.81 1.41 -12.83
CA PHE A 301 14.17 1.06 -13.20
C PHE A 301 14.91 0.61 -11.97
N ALA A 302 15.54 -0.56 -12.03
CA ALA A 302 16.30 -1.07 -10.91
C ALA A 302 17.60 -1.74 -11.34
N VAL A 303 18.59 -1.67 -10.44
CA VAL A 303 19.93 -2.24 -10.61
C VAL A 303 20.27 -3.05 -9.37
N GLY A 304 20.52 -4.34 -9.54
CA GLY A 304 21.09 -5.21 -8.53
C GLY A 304 22.59 -5.40 -8.75
N TYR A 305 23.37 -5.43 -7.69
CA TYR A 305 24.81 -5.70 -7.75
C TYR A 305 25.25 -6.55 -6.56
N LYS A 306 25.64 -7.77 -6.85
CA LYS A 306 26.22 -8.72 -5.88
C LYS A 306 27.66 -9.04 -6.28
N PRO A 307 28.66 -8.22 -5.87
CA PRO A 307 30.06 -8.42 -6.24
C PRO A 307 30.67 -9.69 -5.64
N ASN A 308 30.15 -10.15 -4.51
CA ASN A 308 30.58 -11.33 -3.78
C ASN A 308 29.45 -11.78 -2.82
N GLU A 309 29.67 -12.85 -2.05
CA GLU A 309 28.68 -13.36 -1.10
C GLU A 309 28.42 -12.45 0.12
N LYS A 310 29.31 -11.47 0.36
CA LYS A 310 29.17 -10.56 1.51
C LYS A 310 28.32 -9.34 1.22
N HIS A 311 28.29 -8.84 0.00
CA HIS A 311 27.63 -7.59 -0.33
C HIS A 311 26.54 -7.81 -1.38
N ASN A 312 25.34 -7.29 -1.11
CA ASN A 312 24.23 -7.22 -2.03
C ASN A 312 23.66 -5.80 -2.05
N PHE A 313 23.69 -5.16 -3.19
CA PHE A 313 23.13 -3.83 -3.41
C PHE A 313 21.92 -3.95 -4.33
N ASN A 314 20.87 -3.23 -4.01
CA ASN A 314 19.68 -3.12 -4.85
C ASN A 314 19.23 -1.66 -4.88
N PHE A 315 19.41 -1.00 -6.01
CA PHE A 315 18.95 0.35 -6.26
C PHE A 315 17.69 0.29 -7.11
N LEU A 316 16.72 1.14 -6.82
CA LEU A 316 15.55 1.35 -7.67
C LEU A 316 15.13 2.82 -7.72
N ILE A 317 14.51 3.19 -8.82
CA ILE A 317 13.70 4.39 -8.97
C ILE A 317 12.37 4.01 -9.63
N THR A 318 11.27 4.52 -9.10
CA THR A 318 9.93 4.30 -9.64
C THR A 318 9.06 5.53 -9.44
N GLY A 319 8.08 5.71 -10.31
CA GLY A 319 7.08 6.76 -10.20
C GLY A 319 5.85 6.42 -11.04
N ALA A 320 4.73 6.99 -10.66
CA ALA A 320 3.43 6.79 -11.31
C ALA A 320 2.70 8.13 -11.51
N PRO A 321 3.21 9.02 -12.40
CA PRO A 321 2.50 10.25 -12.74
C PRO A 321 1.11 9.94 -13.25
N GLN A 322 0.10 10.61 -12.68
CA GLN A 322 -1.29 10.36 -13.01
C GLN A 322 -2.16 11.61 -12.86
N LEU A 323 -3.27 11.62 -13.59
CA LEU A 323 -4.35 12.59 -13.50
C LEU A 323 -5.67 11.83 -13.51
N HIS A 324 -6.57 12.15 -12.59
CA HIS A 324 -7.93 11.61 -12.60
C HIS A 324 -8.94 12.57 -12.00
N GLY A 325 -10.21 12.43 -12.43
CA GLY A 325 -11.35 13.12 -11.84
C GLY A 325 -11.94 12.33 -10.67
N ASN A 326 -12.47 13.05 -9.68
CA ASN A 326 -13.03 12.47 -8.46
C ASN A 326 -14.56 12.46 -8.47
N GLN A 327 -15.12 11.53 -7.71
CA GLN A 327 -16.51 11.54 -7.25
C GLN A 327 -16.53 11.58 -5.73
N TRP A 328 -17.26 12.53 -5.15
CA TRP A 328 -17.41 12.67 -3.70
C TRP A 328 -18.64 11.91 -3.20
N SER A 329 -18.77 11.84 -1.88
CA SER A 329 -19.97 11.32 -1.21
C SER A 329 -21.25 12.05 -1.67
N GLN A 330 -22.37 11.33 -1.66
CA GLN A 330 -23.66 11.81 -2.15
C GLN A 330 -24.74 11.59 -1.09
N SER A 331 -25.81 12.40 -1.11
CA SER A 331 -26.98 12.11 -0.29
C SER A 331 -27.68 10.82 -0.75
N LEU A 332 -28.43 10.16 0.14
CA LEU A 332 -29.19 8.96 -0.20
C LEU A 332 -30.22 9.23 -1.31
N GLU A 333 -30.79 10.41 -1.35
CA GLU A 333 -31.76 10.83 -2.35
C GLU A 333 -31.12 10.86 -3.75
N ARG A 334 -29.90 11.44 -3.86
CA ARG A 334 -29.13 11.44 -5.11
C ARG A 334 -28.72 10.05 -5.55
N ILE A 335 -28.28 9.23 -4.63
CA ILE A 335 -27.92 7.83 -4.91
C ILE A 335 -29.13 7.03 -5.39
N ALA A 336 -30.30 7.28 -4.84
CA ALA A 336 -31.55 6.64 -5.25
C ALA A 336 -31.99 7.07 -6.66
N ALA A 337 -31.78 8.32 -7.02
CA ALA A 337 -32.07 8.86 -8.34
C ALA A 337 -31.06 8.38 -9.39
N ASP A 338 -29.76 8.54 -9.13
CA ASP A 338 -28.68 7.99 -9.98
C ASP A 338 -27.44 7.68 -9.12
N PRO A 339 -27.09 6.41 -8.88
CA PRO A 339 -25.90 6.03 -8.14
C PRO A 339 -24.59 6.41 -8.84
N LYS A 340 -24.62 6.81 -10.10
CA LYS A 340 -23.47 7.30 -10.88
C LYS A 340 -23.42 8.81 -10.99
N PHE A 341 -24.30 9.51 -10.29
CA PHE A 341 -24.31 10.97 -10.30
C PHE A 341 -22.97 11.54 -9.81
N ASN A 342 -22.49 12.58 -10.49
CA ASN A 342 -21.31 13.36 -10.09
C ASN A 342 -21.53 14.84 -10.44
N GLN A 343 -21.56 15.71 -9.46
CA GLN A 343 -21.81 17.14 -9.63
C GLN A 343 -20.57 17.95 -10.10
N HIS A 344 -19.41 17.32 -10.23
CA HIS A 344 -18.14 18.03 -10.40
C HIS A 344 -17.64 18.08 -11.85
N TRP A 345 -18.40 17.61 -12.83
CA TRP A 345 -17.99 17.61 -14.22
C TRP A 345 -18.89 18.48 -15.10
N GLY A 346 -18.40 18.84 -16.26
CA GLY A 346 -19.15 19.58 -17.28
C GLY A 346 -18.48 19.45 -18.64
N TYR A 347 -19.13 20.01 -19.67
CA TYR A 347 -18.57 20.10 -21.01
C TYR A 347 -17.78 21.39 -21.18
N LEU A 348 -16.57 21.28 -21.75
CA LEU A 348 -15.74 22.44 -22.11
C LEU A 348 -16.20 23.12 -23.41
N ASN A 349 -16.99 22.44 -24.21
CA ASN A 349 -17.44 22.92 -25.52
C ASN A 349 -18.95 22.67 -25.70
N GLU A 350 -19.57 23.51 -26.56
CA GLU A 350 -21.01 23.43 -26.84
C GLU A 350 -21.43 22.12 -27.52
N ASP A 351 -20.55 21.45 -28.26
CA ASP A 351 -20.86 20.20 -28.93
C ASP A 351 -20.85 18.96 -28.02
N GLY A 352 -20.46 19.12 -26.73
CA GLY A 352 -20.49 18.10 -25.69
C GLY A 352 -19.45 16.98 -25.89
N THR A 353 -18.37 17.24 -26.62
CA THR A 353 -17.32 16.24 -26.87
C THR A 353 -16.22 16.24 -25.81
N ASP A 354 -15.84 17.42 -25.31
CA ASP A 354 -14.77 17.58 -24.32
C ASP A 354 -15.33 17.72 -22.91
N ILE A 355 -14.85 16.87 -22.01
CA ILE A 355 -15.28 16.82 -20.61
C ILE A 355 -14.15 17.29 -19.70
N SER A 356 -14.49 18.16 -18.73
CA SER A 356 -13.62 18.51 -17.63
C SER A 356 -14.30 18.26 -16.30
N SER A 357 -13.49 18.00 -15.27
CA SER A 357 -13.95 17.98 -13.88
C SER A 357 -13.31 19.13 -13.11
N GLU A 358 -14.10 19.88 -12.33
CA GLU A 358 -13.53 20.87 -11.41
C GLU A 358 -12.68 20.21 -10.32
N ARG A 359 -12.95 18.93 -10.01
CA ARG A 359 -12.26 18.12 -9.01
C ARG A 359 -11.40 17.06 -9.69
N GLN A 360 -10.13 17.38 -9.88
CA GLN A 360 -9.12 16.49 -10.42
C GLN A 360 -8.01 16.32 -9.40
N ASN A 361 -7.41 15.15 -9.37
CA ASN A 361 -6.12 14.94 -8.73
C ASN A 361 -5.06 14.73 -9.80
N PHE A 362 -3.96 15.43 -9.72
CA PHE A 362 -2.80 15.28 -10.58
C PHE A 362 -1.55 15.25 -9.70
N TYR A 363 -0.77 14.19 -9.81
CA TYR A 363 0.37 14.03 -8.92
C TYR A 363 1.46 13.17 -9.54
N HIS A 364 2.70 13.50 -9.19
CA HIS A 364 3.88 12.71 -9.52
C HIS A 364 4.79 12.61 -8.29
N LYS A 365 4.95 11.39 -7.76
CA LYS A 365 5.77 11.12 -6.57
C LYS A 365 6.84 10.07 -6.88
N PRO A 366 7.98 10.46 -7.52
CA PRO A 366 9.09 9.55 -7.68
C PRO A 366 9.68 9.14 -6.33
N VAL A 367 10.03 7.87 -6.24
CA VAL A 367 10.71 7.26 -5.11
C VAL A 367 11.99 6.63 -5.60
N THR A 368 13.09 6.87 -4.91
CA THR A 368 14.36 6.16 -5.09
C THR A 368 14.77 5.50 -3.79
N ASN A 369 15.34 4.32 -3.90
CA ASN A 369 15.65 3.47 -2.75
C ASN A 369 16.92 2.67 -3.06
N LEU A 370 17.87 2.70 -2.13
CA LEU A 370 19.10 1.91 -2.17
C LEU A 370 19.14 0.99 -0.96
N ASN A 371 19.04 -0.29 -1.19
CA ASN A 371 19.22 -1.33 -0.19
C ASN A 371 20.63 -1.88 -0.27
N TRP A 372 21.29 -2.01 0.86
CA TRP A 372 22.58 -2.63 1.01
C TRP A 372 22.54 -3.64 2.14
N ASP A 373 22.70 -4.92 1.78
CA ASP A 373 22.86 -5.99 2.73
C ASP A 373 24.34 -6.40 2.77
N PHE A 374 24.91 -6.44 3.98
CA PHE A 374 26.30 -6.75 4.22
C PHE A 374 26.43 -7.91 5.23
N ASN A 375 26.77 -9.07 4.75
CA ASN A 375 27.13 -10.22 5.55
C ASN A 375 28.55 -10.01 6.09
N ILE A 376 28.68 -9.40 7.27
CA ILE A 376 29.95 -9.15 7.94
C ILE A 376 30.63 -10.47 8.25
N SER A 377 29.84 -11.44 8.72
CA SER A 377 30.23 -12.83 8.95
C SER A 377 28.99 -13.73 8.79
N ASP A 378 29.15 -15.06 8.86
CA ASP A 378 28.05 -16.03 8.83
C ASP A 378 27.01 -15.82 9.95
N LYS A 379 27.35 -15.06 10.98
CA LYS A 379 26.50 -14.76 12.15
C LYS A 379 26.11 -13.29 12.27
N THR A 380 26.62 -12.40 11.41
CA THR A 380 26.42 -10.96 11.55
C THR A 380 26.06 -10.34 10.23
N GLU A 381 24.88 -9.77 10.14
CA GLU A 381 24.35 -9.08 8.97
C GLU A 381 24.04 -7.61 9.32
N LEU A 382 24.46 -6.69 8.46
CA LEU A 382 24.03 -5.30 8.46
C LEU A 382 23.13 -5.08 7.23
N SER A 383 21.92 -4.60 7.44
CA SER A 383 21.02 -4.23 6.36
C SER A 383 20.68 -2.75 6.47
N THR A 384 20.83 -2.02 5.36
CA THR A 384 20.63 -0.58 5.31
C THR A 384 19.77 -0.20 4.10
N VAL A 385 18.81 0.70 4.33
CA VAL A 385 17.95 1.30 3.30
C VAL A 385 18.14 2.81 3.35
N ALA A 386 18.71 3.39 2.29
CA ALA A 386 18.72 4.83 2.06
C ALA A 386 17.68 5.16 1.00
N TYR A 387 16.88 6.20 1.23
CA TYR A 387 15.80 6.54 0.31
C TYR A 387 15.56 8.04 0.18
N ALA A 388 14.98 8.41 -0.96
CA ALA A 388 14.48 9.76 -1.21
C ALA A 388 13.18 9.70 -2.01
N SER A 389 12.33 10.71 -1.82
CA SER A 389 11.09 10.88 -2.56
C SER A 389 10.77 12.36 -2.76
N TRP A 390 10.29 12.70 -3.95
CA TRP A 390 9.87 14.06 -4.30
C TRP A 390 8.46 14.00 -4.85
N GLY A 391 7.50 14.57 -4.13
CA GLY A 391 6.12 14.67 -4.59
C GLY A 391 5.87 16.05 -5.18
N ARG A 392 5.18 16.12 -6.34
CA ARG A 392 4.74 17.35 -6.99
C ARG A 392 3.36 17.15 -7.57
N GLY A 393 2.48 18.13 -7.34
CA GLY A 393 1.11 18.11 -7.83
C GLY A 393 0.12 18.52 -6.77
N GLY A 394 -1.18 18.26 -7.04
CA GLY A 394 -2.23 18.68 -6.15
C GLY A 394 -3.62 18.22 -6.58
N GLY A 395 -4.62 18.84 -5.96
CA GLY A 395 -6.03 18.66 -6.28
C GLY A 395 -6.68 19.95 -6.74
N THR A 396 -7.42 19.91 -7.86
CA THR A 396 -8.15 21.08 -8.35
C THR A 396 -9.49 21.26 -7.63
N GLY A 397 -10.05 22.43 -7.75
CA GLY A 397 -11.39 22.80 -7.29
C GLY A 397 -11.75 24.20 -7.74
N SER A 398 -12.97 24.58 -7.50
CA SER A 398 -13.46 25.94 -7.79
C SER A 398 -13.01 26.95 -6.75
N ARG A 399 -12.99 28.21 -7.15
CA ARG A 399 -13.01 29.40 -6.29
C ARG A 399 -13.82 30.52 -6.98
N GLY A 400 -14.48 31.36 -6.16
CA GLY A 400 -15.42 32.36 -6.64
C GLY A 400 -16.85 31.84 -6.74
N ASN A 401 -17.83 32.78 -6.83
CA ASN A 401 -19.26 32.46 -6.81
C ASN A 401 -19.91 32.37 -8.21
N GLY A 402 -19.13 32.57 -9.28
CA GLY A 402 -19.58 32.52 -10.68
C GLY A 402 -19.82 31.12 -11.25
N ARG A 403 -20.14 30.11 -10.40
CA ARG A 403 -20.45 28.75 -10.87
C ARG A 403 -21.80 28.74 -11.58
N ILE A 404 -21.80 28.34 -12.84
CA ILE A 404 -22.99 28.15 -13.65
C ILE A 404 -23.16 26.65 -13.98
N ARG A 405 -24.41 26.20 -13.96
CA ARG A 405 -24.78 24.83 -14.32
C ARG A 405 -25.83 24.85 -15.41
N THR A 406 -25.83 23.80 -16.25
CA THR A 406 -26.93 23.55 -17.16
C THR A 406 -28.22 23.37 -16.36
N GLU A 407 -29.37 23.68 -16.98
CA GLU A 407 -30.65 23.39 -16.34
C GLU A 407 -30.77 21.90 -16.02
N ASP A 408 -31.34 21.58 -14.86
CA ASP A 408 -31.72 20.22 -14.52
C ASP A 408 -32.82 19.79 -15.50
N PRO A 409 -32.61 18.69 -16.28
CA PRO A 409 -33.64 18.21 -17.23
C PRO A 409 -34.98 17.87 -16.59
N ASP A 410 -35.00 17.58 -15.29
CA ASP A 410 -36.16 17.20 -14.51
C ASP A 410 -36.78 18.35 -13.68
N GLY A 411 -36.10 19.52 -13.62
CA GLY A 411 -36.57 20.80 -13.07
C GLY A 411 -36.69 20.90 -11.55
N ASP A 412 -37.03 19.84 -10.83
CA ASP A 412 -37.29 19.80 -9.40
C ASP A 412 -36.64 18.56 -8.74
N GLY A 413 -35.73 17.86 -9.43
CA GLY A 413 -35.11 16.62 -8.93
C GLY A 413 -33.93 16.83 -7.96
N PRO A 414 -33.47 15.77 -7.28
CA PRO A 414 -32.32 15.81 -6.36
C PRO A 414 -30.99 15.96 -7.09
N LEU A 415 -30.96 15.92 -8.42
CA LEU A 415 -29.78 16.03 -9.26
C LEU A 415 -29.57 17.47 -9.74
N TYR A 416 -28.33 17.95 -9.69
CA TYR A 416 -27.95 19.21 -10.33
C TYR A 416 -27.62 19.00 -11.80
N GLY A 417 -27.77 20.01 -12.62
CA GLY A 417 -27.20 20.05 -13.97
C GLY A 417 -25.64 20.02 -13.90
N GLN A 418 -25.00 19.66 -15.00
CA GLN A 418 -23.55 19.70 -15.12
C GLN A 418 -23.02 21.12 -15.10
N LEU A 419 -21.75 21.31 -14.81
CA LEU A 419 -21.08 22.58 -14.98
C LEU A 419 -21.14 23.01 -16.45
N ASP A 420 -21.54 24.24 -16.68
CA ASP A 420 -21.62 24.88 -18.00
C ASP A 420 -20.41 25.79 -18.17
N TYR A 421 -19.28 25.22 -18.59
CA TYR A 421 -18.03 25.97 -18.76
C TYR A 421 -18.13 27.05 -19.84
N PRO A 422 -18.80 26.86 -21.00
CA PRO A 422 -19.04 27.95 -21.96
C PRO A 422 -19.79 29.13 -21.36
N ALA A 423 -20.86 28.89 -20.60
CA ALA A 423 -21.59 29.97 -19.91
C ALA A 423 -20.75 30.64 -18.81
N ILE A 424 -19.90 29.89 -18.11
CA ILE A 424 -18.94 30.44 -17.15
C ILE A 424 -17.92 31.31 -17.84
N GLU A 425 -17.38 30.93 -18.99
CA GLU A 425 -16.45 31.72 -19.77
C GLU A 425 -17.06 33.02 -20.27
N GLU A 426 -18.31 32.97 -20.75
CA GLU A 426 -19.06 34.17 -21.18
C GLU A 426 -19.30 35.11 -20.00
N ALA A 427 -19.71 34.60 -18.83
CA ALA A 427 -19.92 35.37 -17.63
C ALA A 427 -18.58 35.98 -17.12
N ASN A 428 -17.52 35.20 -17.06
CA ASN A 428 -16.21 35.65 -16.63
C ASN A 428 -15.62 36.77 -17.50
N ALA A 429 -15.88 36.74 -18.81
CA ALA A 429 -15.42 37.79 -19.74
C ALA A 429 -16.06 39.17 -19.45
N LEU A 430 -17.20 39.20 -18.74
CA LEU A 430 -17.88 40.44 -18.33
C LEU A 430 -17.39 40.94 -16.96
N VAL A 431 -16.75 40.11 -16.18
CA VAL A 431 -16.23 40.46 -14.86
C VAL A 431 -14.92 41.24 -15.00
N GLY A 432 -14.69 42.25 -14.16
CA GLY A 432 -13.41 42.93 -14.08
C GLY A 432 -13.21 44.07 -15.09
N ILE A 433 -14.14 44.32 -15.93
CA ILE A 433 -14.15 45.60 -16.75
C ILE A 433 -14.31 46.85 -15.84
N GLY A 434 -14.33 46.67 -14.51
CA GLY A 434 -14.44 47.74 -13.51
C GLY A 434 -13.67 47.49 -12.22
N GLY A 435 -12.94 46.36 -12.10
CA GLY A 435 -11.91 46.24 -11.12
C GLY A 435 -12.05 45.20 -10.01
N ASP A 436 -13.16 44.50 -9.86
CA ASP A 436 -13.26 43.52 -8.76
C ASP A 436 -13.27 42.08 -9.25
N TYR A 437 -12.07 41.45 -9.25
CA TYR A 437 -11.92 40.04 -9.37
C TYR A 437 -11.65 39.47 -7.97
N GLY A 438 -12.37 38.59 -7.43
CA GLY A 438 -11.91 37.99 -6.21
C GLY A 438 -12.98 37.32 -5.36
N ALA A 439 -12.53 36.72 -4.29
CA ALA A 439 -13.35 35.84 -3.44
C ALA A 439 -14.38 36.63 -2.63
N GLU A 440 -14.06 37.86 -2.16
CA GLU A 440 -14.94 38.61 -1.26
C GLU A 440 -16.12 39.22 -1.97
N ASN A 441 -15.96 39.69 -3.22
CA ASN A 441 -17.04 40.26 -3.99
C ASN A 441 -17.77 39.25 -4.89
N GLY A 442 -17.35 38.00 -4.89
CA GLY A 442 -18.07 36.89 -5.47
C GLY A 442 -18.18 36.86 -6.99
N ALA A 443 -17.58 37.81 -7.69
CA ALA A 443 -17.66 37.91 -9.13
C ALA A 443 -16.56 37.05 -9.79
N GLY A 444 -16.97 36.14 -10.65
CA GLY A 444 -16.09 35.30 -11.40
C GLY A 444 -15.93 33.85 -10.83
N TYR A 445 -15.38 33.00 -11.65
CA TYR A 445 -15.11 31.60 -11.35
C TYR A 445 -13.75 31.21 -11.91
N ILE A 446 -12.90 30.60 -11.08
CA ILE A 446 -11.63 30.03 -11.52
C ILE A 446 -11.52 28.57 -11.07
N ARG A 447 -10.75 27.77 -11.79
CA ARG A 447 -10.24 26.50 -11.31
C ARG A 447 -8.89 26.73 -10.62
N ARG A 448 -8.85 26.51 -9.32
CA ARG A 448 -7.61 26.57 -8.55
C ARG A 448 -7.03 25.18 -8.34
N ALA A 449 -5.73 25.05 -8.07
CA ALA A 449 -5.07 23.86 -7.61
C ALA A 449 -4.50 24.07 -6.20
N SER A 450 -4.80 23.18 -5.28
CA SER A 450 -4.13 23.07 -3.99
C SER A 450 -2.93 22.18 -4.15
N MET A 451 -1.73 22.76 -4.13
CA MET A 451 -0.47 22.10 -4.36
C MET A 451 0.06 21.49 -3.06
N ASN A 452 0.61 20.29 -3.16
CA ASN A 452 1.24 19.53 -2.06
C ASN A 452 2.61 19.05 -2.54
N ASN A 453 3.60 19.93 -2.46
CA ASN A 453 4.95 19.63 -2.90
C ASN A 453 5.77 19.09 -1.73
N HIS A 454 6.34 17.91 -1.89
CA HIS A 454 7.06 17.21 -0.82
C HIS A 454 8.50 16.89 -1.20
N ALA A 455 9.41 16.96 -0.23
CA ALA A 455 10.74 16.39 -0.31
C ALA A 455 11.01 15.55 0.95
N TRP A 456 11.42 14.31 0.78
CA TRP A 456 11.59 13.34 1.85
C TRP A 456 12.85 12.52 1.68
N TYR A 457 13.67 12.44 2.73
CA TYR A 457 14.91 11.69 2.75
C TYR A 457 14.99 10.87 4.02
N GLY A 458 15.56 9.67 3.94
CA GLY A 458 15.73 8.83 5.12
C GLY A 458 16.81 7.76 4.99
N LEU A 459 17.23 7.31 6.14
CA LEU A 459 18.16 6.21 6.31
C LEU A 459 17.66 5.31 7.44
N LEU A 460 17.51 4.03 7.12
CA LEU A 460 17.13 2.99 8.04
C LEU A 460 18.22 1.92 8.02
N SER A 461 18.79 1.57 9.18
CA SER A 461 19.84 0.56 9.26
C SER A 461 19.57 -0.38 10.44
N ASN A 462 19.86 -1.67 10.25
CA ASN A 462 19.68 -2.71 11.26
C ASN A 462 20.85 -3.69 11.22
N LEU A 463 21.51 -3.86 12.36
CA LEU A 463 22.55 -4.86 12.59
C LEU A 463 21.92 -6.03 13.33
N THR A 464 22.03 -7.24 12.76
CA THR A 464 21.59 -8.49 13.37
C THR A 464 22.79 -9.37 13.66
N HIS A 465 22.83 -10.00 14.85
CA HIS A 465 23.87 -10.93 15.23
C HIS A 465 23.28 -12.19 15.88
N ASP A 466 23.67 -13.35 15.37
CA ASP A 466 23.35 -14.67 15.92
C ASP A 466 24.42 -15.09 16.92
N PHE A 467 24.15 -14.91 18.21
CA PHE A 467 25.07 -15.35 19.28
C PHE A 467 25.18 -16.88 19.36
N SER A 468 24.08 -17.56 19.01
CA SER A 468 24.00 -19.01 18.87
C SER A 468 22.86 -19.35 17.90
N ASP A 469 22.69 -20.64 17.55
CA ASP A 469 21.60 -21.15 16.71
C ASP A 469 20.19 -20.82 17.26
N ASN A 470 20.13 -20.51 18.57
CA ASN A 470 18.88 -20.24 19.28
C ASN A 470 18.71 -18.79 19.73
N PHE A 471 19.75 -17.98 19.73
CA PHE A 471 19.69 -16.62 20.28
C PHE A 471 20.22 -15.59 19.28
N THR A 472 19.32 -14.71 18.85
CA THR A 472 19.59 -13.61 17.93
C THR A 472 19.31 -12.27 18.61
N ALA A 473 20.15 -11.29 18.37
CA ALA A 473 19.88 -9.90 18.76
C ALA A 473 20.05 -8.97 17.55
N SER A 474 19.26 -7.90 17.53
CA SER A 474 19.39 -6.84 16.53
C SER A 474 19.28 -5.47 17.17
N ALA A 475 19.94 -4.49 16.56
CA ALA A 475 19.83 -3.08 16.91
C ALA A 475 19.84 -2.23 15.63
N GLY A 476 19.08 -1.16 15.61
CA GLY A 476 18.96 -0.33 14.43
C GLY A 476 18.67 1.13 14.74
N LEU A 477 18.75 1.92 13.68
CA LEU A 477 18.45 3.35 13.68
C LEU A 477 17.55 3.70 12.51
N ASP A 478 16.74 4.75 12.68
CA ASP A 478 15.85 5.31 11.68
C ASP A 478 15.93 6.83 11.73
N VAL A 479 16.39 7.45 10.66
CA VAL A 479 16.53 8.90 10.56
C VAL A 479 15.80 9.38 9.31
N ARG A 480 14.95 10.40 9.47
CA ARG A 480 14.16 10.98 8.37
C ARG A 480 14.12 12.48 8.47
N THR A 481 14.08 13.13 7.32
CA THR A 481 13.73 14.54 7.20
C THR A 481 12.70 14.70 6.09
N TYR A 482 11.73 15.54 6.35
CA TYR A 482 10.61 15.82 5.46
C TYR A 482 10.40 17.33 5.39
N THR A 483 10.14 17.82 4.18
CA THR A 483 9.69 19.18 3.95
C THR A 483 8.47 19.13 3.04
N GLY A 484 7.38 19.80 3.44
CA GLY A 484 6.19 20.03 2.65
C GLY A 484 6.06 21.50 2.29
N ASP A 485 5.64 21.78 1.05
CA ASP A 485 5.21 23.10 0.60
C ASP A 485 3.76 23.01 0.14
N HIS A 486 2.90 23.73 0.83
CA HIS A 486 1.46 23.77 0.61
C HIS A 486 1.05 25.17 0.19
N PHE A 487 0.57 25.29 -1.02
CA PHE A 487 0.10 26.58 -1.56
C PHE A 487 -1.05 26.38 -2.53
N ARG A 488 -1.69 27.45 -2.89
CA ARG A 488 -2.76 27.44 -3.88
C ARG A 488 -2.36 28.28 -5.07
N GLN A 489 -2.60 27.77 -6.28
CA GLN A 489 -2.35 28.43 -7.54
C GLN A 489 -3.58 28.36 -8.43
N ILE A 490 -3.64 29.24 -9.43
CA ILE A 490 -4.68 29.23 -10.44
C ILE A 490 -4.31 28.23 -11.53
N ALA A 491 -5.24 27.31 -11.82
CA ALA A 491 -5.07 26.31 -12.88
C ALA A 491 -5.77 26.73 -14.18
N ASP A 492 -6.87 27.49 -14.08
CA ASP A 492 -7.60 27.97 -15.25
C ASP A 492 -8.48 29.15 -14.85
N PHE A 493 -8.41 30.21 -15.63
CA PHE A 493 -9.23 31.40 -15.45
C PHE A 493 -10.61 31.33 -16.10
N TYR A 494 -10.85 30.42 -17.04
CA TYR A 494 -12.08 30.34 -17.83
C TYR A 494 -12.53 31.72 -18.37
N GLY A 495 -11.60 32.44 -19.04
CA GLY A 495 -11.87 33.74 -19.62
C GLY A 495 -11.81 34.95 -18.67
N LEU A 496 -11.66 34.74 -17.36
CA LEU A 496 -11.43 35.80 -16.39
C LEU A 496 -10.07 36.46 -16.60
N SER A 497 -9.97 37.81 -16.54
CA SER A 497 -8.74 38.51 -16.87
C SER A 497 -7.68 38.49 -15.76
N GLY A 498 -8.05 38.16 -14.54
CA GLY A 498 -7.17 38.10 -13.39
C GLY A 498 -7.92 37.74 -12.12
N TRP A 499 -7.17 37.58 -11.02
CA TRP A 499 -7.71 37.26 -9.69
C TRP A 499 -7.06 38.16 -8.64
N THR A 500 -7.86 39.00 -7.96
CA THR A 500 -7.35 39.83 -6.86
C THR A 500 -7.08 38.95 -5.63
N ASN A 501 -5.88 39.06 -5.08
CA ASN A 501 -5.48 38.33 -3.89
C ASN A 501 -5.49 39.25 -2.70
N ASP A 502 -6.65 39.41 -2.05
CA ASP A 502 -6.96 40.38 -1.03
C ASP A 502 -6.84 39.89 0.42
N SER A 503 -6.51 38.62 0.64
CA SER A 503 -6.51 38.00 1.96
C SER A 503 -5.11 37.69 2.51
N GLY A 504 -4.01 38.01 1.77
CA GLY A 504 -2.62 37.78 2.19
C GLY A 504 -1.92 39.06 2.58
N ASP A 505 -1.07 39.02 3.60
CA ASP A 505 -0.25 40.15 4.05
C ASP A 505 1.11 40.22 3.32
N ASN A 506 1.40 39.27 2.42
CA ASN A 506 2.65 39.16 1.67
C ASN A 506 2.70 40.05 0.41
N LEU A 507 1.56 40.48 -0.09
CA LEU A 507 1.40 41.30 -1.32
C LEU A 507 0.47 42.52 -1.05
N PRO A 508 0.51 43.57 -1.90
CA PRO A 508 -0.45 44.63 -1.84
C PRO A 508 -1.91 44.15 -1.96
N ASP A 509 -2.85 44.77 -1.26
CA ASP A 509 -4.26 44.39 -1.21
C ASP A 509 -4.96 44.39 -2.60
N ASP A 510 -4.44 45.14 -3.56
CA ASP A 510 -4.94 45.25 -4.92
C ASP A 510 -4.11 44.44 -5.95
N TYR A 511 -3.23 43.53 -5.47
CA TYR A 511 -2.40 42.75 -6.37
C TYR A 511 -3.24 41.74 -7.17
N VAL A 512 -3.12 41.78 -8.50
CA VAL A 512 -3.87 40.92 -9.40
C VAL A 512 -2.99 39.83 -10.00
N VAL A 513 -3.30 38.58 -9.68
CA VAL A 513 -2.67 37.39 -10.29
C VAL A 513 -3.24 37.18 -11.70
N THR A 514 -2.38 37.14 -12.71
CA THR A 514 -2.77 36.95 -14.12
C THR A 514 -2.18 35.71 -14.76
N ASN A 515 -1.35 34.95 -14.04
CA ASN A 515 -0.74 33.71 -14.50
C ASN A 515 -1.55 32.48 -14.05
N SER A 516 -1.65 31.47 -14.92
CA SER A 516 -2.18 30.14 -14.61
C SER A 516 -1.14 29.06 -14.88
N TYR A 517 -1.25 27.94 -14.15
CA TYR A 517 -0.27 26.86 -14.13
C TYR A 517 -0.95 25.54 -14.48
N ASP A 518 -0.35 24.79 -15.39
CA ASP A 518 -0.93 23.56 -15.91
C ASP A 518 -1.09 22.48 -14.81
N ALA A 519 -2.32 22.04 -14.60
CA ALA A 519 -2.67 21.01 -13.61
C ALA A 519 -2.46 19.59 -14.14
N THR A 520 -1.24 19.29 -14.63
CA THR A 520 -0.83 17.96 -15.09
C THR A 520 0.38 17.43 -14.32
N PRO A 521 0.53 16.11 -14.17
CA PRO A 521 1.55 15.55 -13.30
C PRO A 521 2.99 15.76 -13.80
N TRP A 522 3.20 15.94 -15.10
CA TRP A 522 4.52 16.23 -15.65
C TRP A 522 4.86 17.72 -15.58
N ALA A 523 3.90 18.61 -15.85
CA ALA A 523 4.09 20.04 -15.70
C ALA A 523 4.38 20.42 -14.24
N ALA A 524 3.66 19.83 -13.29
CA ALA A 524 3.84 20.08 -11.86
C ALA A 524 5.25 19.83 -11.31
N LEU A 525 6.11 19.10 -12.04
CA LEU A 525 7.52 18.95 -11.65
C LEU A 525 8.34 20.23 -11.80
N PHE A 526 7.97 21.11 -12.74
CA PHE A 526 8.78 22.24 -13.18
C PHE A 526 8.01 23.55 -13.31
N ASP A 527 6.66 23.48 -13.44
CA ASP A 527 5.76 24.59 -13.70
C ASP A 527 4.73 24.72 -12.57
N PHE A 528 5.06 25.52 -11.57
CA PHE A 528 4.18 25.86 -10.45
C PHE A 528 4.41 27.31 -10.02
N ALA A 529 3.40 27.91 -9.38
CA ALA A 529 3.36 29.31 -9.01
C ALA A 529 4.55 29.76 -8.13
N PRO A 530 5.29 30.80 -8.50
CA PRO A 530 6.13 31.53 -7.58
C PRO A 530 5.28 32.20 -6.49
N GLU A 531 5.91 32.69 -5.42
CA GLU A 531 5.19 33.18 -4.23
C GLU A 531 4.18 34.30 -4.55
N GLU A 532 4.51 35.18 -5.49
CA GLU A 532 3.65 36.28 -5.93
C GLU A 532 2.37 35.85 -6.67
N ASP A 533 2.32 34.64 -7.23
CA ASP A 533 1.16 34.09 -7.93
C ASP A 533 0.34 33.11 -7.09
N ARG A 534 0.72 32.93 -5.81
CA ARG A 534 0.00 32.06 -4.89
C ARG A 534 -1.17 32.78 -4.26
N ILE A 535 -2.31 32.10 -4.18
CA ILE A 535 -3.56 32.67 -3.67
C ILE A 535 -4.07 31.90 -2.45
N ALA A 536 -4.72 32.58 -1.54
CA ALA A 536 -5.44 32.04 -0.38
C ALA A 536 -4.57 31.43 0.74
N TYR A 537 -3.48 30.77 0.45
CA TYR A 537 -2.50 30.29 1.44
C TYR A 537 -1.19 29.89 0.79
N ASP A 538 -0.11 30.02 1.53
CA ASP A 538 1.23 29.58 1.20
C ASP A 538 2.02 29.27 2.47
N ASN A 539 2.23 27.98 2.75
CA ASN A 539 2.98 27.56 3.94
C ASN A 539 3.94 26.42 3.65
N SER A 540 4.95 26.28 4.50
CA SER A 540 5.87 25.14 4.48
C SER A 540 6.04 24.51 5.85
N GLU A 541 6.41 23.25 5.85
CA GLU A 541 6.54 22.41 7.02
C GLU A 541 7.84 21.64 6.99
N THR A 542 8.48 21.53 8.15
CA THR A 542 9.68 20.70 8.30
C THR A 542 9.48 19.73 9.47
N ILE A 543 9.63 18.45 9.19
CA ILE A 543 9.55 17.39 10.18
C ILE A 543 10.85 16.58 10.16
N ASN A 544 11.50 16.43 11.33
CA ASN A 544 12.67 15.58 11.47
C ASN A 544 12.37 14.49 12.48
N TYR A 545 12.69 13.25 12.14
CA TYR A 545 12.51 12.07 12.96
C TYR A 545 13.84 11.36 13.16
N GLN A 546 14.08 10.92 14.38
CA GLN A 546 15.28 10.16 14.76
C GLN A 546 14.86 9.09 15.76
N GLY A 547 15.18 7.84 15.48
CA GLY A 547 14.82 6.71 16.33
C GLY A 547 15.93 5.67 16.42
N VAL A 548 15.99 5.00 17.56
CA VAL A 548 16.81 3.82 17.77
C VAL A 548 15.93 2.70 18.30
N PHE A 549 16.21 1.48 17.90
CA PHE A 549 15.46 0.31 18.32
C PHE A 549 16.35 -0.91 18.47
N GLY A 550 15.86 -1.90 19.21
CA GLY A 550 16.54 -3.16 19.38
C GLY A 550 15.58 -4.29 19.67
N GLN A 551 15.98 -5.51 19.32
CA GLN A 551 15.23 -6.73 19.55
C GLN A 551 16.18 -7.84 19.98
N VAL A 552 15.69 -8.69 20.87
CA VAL A 552 16.30 -9.98 21.19
C VAL A 552 15.28 -11.08 20.97
N GLU A 553 15.70 -12.21 20.42
CA GLU A 553 14.86 -13.38 20.21
C GLU A 553 15.62 -14.64 20.62
N TYR A 554 14.98 -15.46 21.43
CA TYR A 554 15.41 -16.81 21.70
C TYR A 554 14.38 -17.80 21.15
N ALA A 555 14.84 -18.82 20.43
CA ALA A 555 13.94 -19.84 19.89
C ALA A 555 14.62 -21.18 19.77
N ASN A 556 13.89 -22.22 20.08
CA ASN A 556 14.23 -23.61 19.81
C ASN A 556 13.04 -24.32 19.14
N ASP A 557 13.10 -25.62 18.94
CA ASP A 557 12.05 -26.38 18.25
C ASP A 557 10.70 -26.35 18.98
N MET A 558 10.70 -26.13 20.30
CA MET A 558 9.51 -26.18 21.13
C MET A 558 8.93 -24.80 21.44
N PHE A 559 9.75 -23.79 21.72
CA PHE A 559 9.27 -22.47 22.08
C PHE A 559 10.14 -21.35 21.53
N SER A 560 9.54 -20.19 21.37
CA SER A 560 10.26 -18.95 21.09
C SER A 560 9.78 -17.83 22.01
N VAL A 561 10.69 -16.87 22.26
CA VAL A 561 10.36 -15.64 23.00
C VAL A 561 11.16 -14.49 22.38
N PHE A 562 10.50 -13.34 22.21
CA PHE A 562 11.19 -12.11 21.80
C PHE A 562 10.81 -10.95 22.71
N ALA A 563 11.70 -9.97 22.77
CA ALA A 563 11.45 -8.65 23.33
C ALA A 563 12.05 -7.60 22.40
N GLN A 564 11.30 -6.53 22.16
CA GLN A 564 11.69 -5.41 21.31
C GLN A 564 11.38 -4.10 22.02
N GLY A 565 12.24 -3.10 21.85
CA GLY A 565 12.00 -1.74 22.32
C GLY A 565 12.58 -0.71 21.37
N GLY A 566 12.06 0.50 21.43
CA GLY A 566 12.55 1.63 20.64
C GLY A 566 12.19 2.96 21.29
N VAL A 567 13.01 3.97 21.02
CA VAL A 567 12.80 5.37 21.41
C VAL A 567 13.01 6.23 20.18
N SER A 568 12.16 7.22 19.98
CA SER A 568 12.27 8.16 18.88
C SER A 568 11.96 9.57 19.33
N ASN A 569 12.53 10.54 18.64
CA ASN A 569 12.20 11.96 18.77
C ASN A 569 11.76 12.50 17.41
N GLN A 570 10.66 13.26 17.39
CA GLN A 570 10.17 13.94 16.21
C GLN A 570 10.04 15.42 16.50
N SER A 571 10.62 16.27 15.64
CA SER A 571 10.55 17.71 15.75
C SER A 571 9.78 18.30 14.56
N TYR A 572 9.13 19.43 14.84
CA TYR A 572 8.19 20.07 13.92
C TYR A 572 8.46 21.57 13.88
N GLU A 573 8.33 22.13 12.69
CA GLU A 573 8.41 23.57 12.42
C GLU A 573 7.47 23.87 11.25
N ARG A 574 6.74 25.00 11.33
CA ARG A 574 5.85 25.48 10.27
C ARG A 574 6.12 26.96 9.99
N GLU A 575 6.08 27.36 8.73
CA GLU A 575 6.22 28.71 8.25
C GLU A 575 5.05 29.07 7.35
N ASP A 576 4.42 30.21 7.63
CA ASP A 576 3.40 30.81 6.81
C ASP A 576 4.05 31.96 6.02
N ARG A 577 3.97 31.90 4.69
CA ARG A 577 4.48 32.92 3.80
C ARG A 577 3.38 33.85 3.29
N TYR A 578 2.10 33.39 3.39
CA TYR A 578 0.93 34.17 2.98
C TYR A 578 0.57 35.22 4.04
N LYS A 579 0.61 34.84 5.32
CA LYS A 579 0.62 35.75 6.48
C LYS A 579 1.95 35.53 7.20
N PRO A 580 2.98 36.36 6.86
CA PRO A 580 4.37 36.01 7.20
C PRO A 580 4.61 35.79 8.69
N ALA A 581 4.73 34.51 9.05
CA ALA A 581 4.98 34.07 10.42
C ALA A 581 5.78 32.74 10.41
N LYS A 582 6.54 32.51 11.48
CA LYS A 582 7.28 31.27 11.65
C LYS A 582 7.12 30.74 13.07
N SER A 583 6.86 29.44 13.19
CA SER A 583 6.71 28.79 14.49
C SER A 583 8.05 28.61 15.18
N GLU A 584 8.03 28.48 16.49
CA GLU A 584 9.13 27.89 17.22
C GLU A 584 9.22 26.39 16.89
N LYS A 585 10.45 25.87 16.89
CA LYS A 585 10.68 24.45 16.74
C LYS A 585 10.24 23.71 18.00
N THR A 586 9.26 22.82 17.86
CA THR A 586 8.79 21.95 18.94
C THR A 586 9.18 20.48 18.69
N SER A 587 9.19 19.65 19.73
CA SER A 587 9.52 18.22 19.59
C SER A 587 8.74 17.36 20.58
N LYS A 588 8.51 16.10 20.18
CA LYS A 588 7.88 15.05 20.99
C LYS A 588 8.73 13.79 20.96
N THR A 589 8.87 13.17 22.14
CA THR A 589 9.57 11.89 22.27
C THR A 589 8.54 10.78 22.39
N GLY A 590 8.68 9.73 21.57
CA GLY A 590 7.86 8.51 21.63
C GLY A 590 8.70 7.30 21.98
N TYR A 591 8.06 6.25 22.48
CA TYR A 591 8.72 4.99 22.77
C TYR A 591 7.77 3.82 22.59
N ASN A 592 8.34 2.65 22.35
CA ASN A 592 7.56 1.42 22.25
C ASN A 592 8.27 0.26 22.94
N VAL A 593 7.48 -0.67 23.46
CA VAL A 593 7.94 -1.96 24.00
C VAL A 593 6.98 -3.03 23.54
N LYS A 594 7.52 -4.10 22.97
CA LYS A 594 6.75 -5.25 22.48
C LYS A 594 7.42 -6.54 22.91
N GLY A 595 6.65 -7.58 23.13
CA GLY A 595 7.18 -8.91 23.42
C GLY A 595 6.19 -9.97 23.03
N GLY A 596 6.68 -11.18 22.83
CA GLY A 596 5.84 -12.32 22.52
C GLY A 596 6.50 -13.64 22.85
N ILE A 597 5.69 -14.65 22.98
CA ILE A 597 6.06 -16.02 23.29
C ILE A 597 5.26 -16.97 22.38
N SER A 598 5.87 -18.04 21.94
CA SER A 598 5.17 -19.13 21.26
C SER A 598 5.56 -20.48 21.79
N LEU A 599 4.65 -21.44 21.67
CA LEU A 599 4.85 -22.84 22.02
C LEU A 599 4.39 -23.71 20.85
N THR A 600 5.31 -24.50 20.32
CA THR A 600 5.04 -25.52 19.30
C THR A 600 4.91 -26.89 20.01
N MET A 601 3.68 -27.35 20.16
CA MET A 601 3.37 -28.58 20.90
C MET A 601 3.69 -29.83 20.07
N VAL A 602 3.39 -29.77 18.78
CA VAL A 602 3.66 -30.80 17.76
C VAL A 602 3.96 -30.05 16.49
N GLU A 603 4.76 -30.62 15.60
CA GLU A 603 5.06 -30.02 14.29
C GLU A 603 3.76 -29.56 13.60
N GLY A 604 3.73 -28.31 13.15
CA GLY A 604 2.55 -27.68 12.56
C GLY A 604 1.50 -27.15 13.55
N ASN A 605 1.69 -27.27 14.87
CA ASN A 605 0.75 -26.77 15.88
C ASN A 605 1.41 -25.79 16.83
N THR A 606 1.16 -24.50 16.65
CA THR A 606 1.80 -23.45 17.44
C THR A 606 0.75 -22.52 18.06
N ILE A 607 0.83 -22.33 19.36
CA ILE A 607 0.10 -21.29 20.13
C ILE A 607 1.07 -20.13 20.34
N PHE A 608 0.58 -18.91 20.26
CA PHE A 608 1.39 -17.72 20.55
C PHE A 608 0.59 -16.65 21.29
N PHE A 609 1.33 -15.81 22.01
CA PHE A 609 0.81 -14.63 22.67
C PHE A 609 1.79 -13.48 22.47
N ASN A 610 1.26 -12.31 22.07
CA ASN A 610 2.02 -11.07 21.90
C ASN A 610 1.39 -9.95 22.71
N ALA A 611 2.20 -9.06 23.26
CA ALA A 611 1.76 -7.86 23.95
C ALA A 611 2.65 -6.68 23.58
N GLY A 612 2.11 -5.47 23.61
CA GLY A 612 2.88 -4.27 23.32
C GLY A 612 2.23 -3.01 23.85
N TYR A 613 3.10 -2.04 24.07
CA TYR A 613 2.76 -0.67 24.41
C TYR A 613 3.52 0.28 23.49
N ASN A 614 2.83 1.31 23.00
CA ASN A 614 3.39 2.32 22.12
C ASN A 614 2.91 3.71 22.55
N SER A 615 3.84 4.63 22.82
CA SER A 615 3.59 6.05 22.99
C SER A 615 3.96 6.75 21.68
N ARG A 616 2.95 7.08 20.86
CA ARG A 616 3.09 7.62 19.51
C ARG A 616 3.05 9.14 19.52
N GLN A 617 4.02 9.76 18.89
CA GLN A 617 4.00 11.19 18.64
C GLN A 617 2.80 11.57 17.76
N PRO A 618 2.13 12.71 18.03
CA PRO A 618 1.07 13.21 17.18
C PRO A 618 1.58 13.59 15.79
N TYR A 619 0.71 13.57 14.79
CA TYR A 619 0.99 14.14 13.48
C TYR A 619 1.10 15.67 13.58
N LEU A 620 1.83 16.27 12.62
CA LEU A 620 2.04 17.72 12.57
C LEU A 620 0.71 18.48 12.56
N ASP A 621 -0.26 18.02 11.80
CA ASP A 621 -1.60 18.62 11.70
C ASP A 621 -2.37 18.67 13.03
N ASN A 622 -1.98 17.90 14.02
CA ASN A 622 -2.57 17.94 15.36
C ASN A 622 -1.78 18.83 16.32
N ILE A 623 -0.55 19.23 15.98
CA ILE A 623 0.32 20.04 16.85
C ILE A 623 0.08 21.53 16.65
N PHE A 624 -0.10 21.95 15.39
CA PHE A 624 -0.32 23.33 15.04
C PHE A 624 -1.80 23.65 14.86
N ASN A 625 -2.15 24.90 15.14
CA ASN A 625 -3.47 25.44 14.85
C ASN A 625 -3.76 25.31 13.34
N ARG A 626 -5.02 25.16 12.98
CA ARG A 626 -5.48 25.03 11.60
C ARG A 626 -6.22 26.26 11.10
N ASN A 627 -6.44 27.25 11.98
CA ASN A 627 -7.14 28.48 11.65
C ASN A 627 -6.24 29.42 10.82
N THR A 628 -6.80 30.01 9.80
CA THR A 628 -6.07 30.89 8.88
C THR A 628 -5.47 32.09 9.66
N GLY A 629 -4.16 32.35 9.43
CA GLY A 629 -3.43 33.37 10.16
C GLY A 629 -2.82 32.93 11.49
N PHE A 630 -3.21 31.76 12.00
CA PHE A 630 -2.71 31.17 13.26
C PHE A 630 -2.00 29.83 13.07
N ILE A 631 -1.77 29.42 11.83
CA ILE A 631 -1.23 28.09 11.49
C ILE A 631 0.17 27.80 12.01
N THR A 632 0.92 28.84 12.41
CA THR A 632 2.23 28.73 13.05
C THR A 632 2.17 28.63 14.58
N GLU A 633 0.98 28.81 15.16
CA GLU A 633 0.78 28.68 16.59
C GLU A 633 0.54 27.22 16.99
N LEU A 634 1.01 26.86 18.18
CA LEU A 634 0.75 25.54 18.74
C LEU A 634 -0.67 25.46 19.29
N VAL A 635 -1.30 24.32 19.12
CA VAL A 635 -2.58 24.00 19.78
C VAL A 635 -2.42 24.11 21.29
N SER A 636 -3.35 24.77 21.96
CA SER A 636 -3.36 24.97 23.42
C SER A 636 -4.61 24.32 24.04
N PRO A 637 -4.48 23.55 25.15
CA PRO A 637 -3.23 22.99 25.72
C PRO A 637 -2.47 22.08 24.73
N ALA A 638 -1.15 21.96 24.93
CA ALA A 638 -0.30 21.15 24.02
C ALA A 638 -0.79 19.71 23.88
N VAL A 639 -0.76 19.23 22.64
CA VAL A 639 -1.21 17.86 22.32
C VAL A 639 -0.26 16.84 22.95
N GLU A 640 -0.81 15.86 23.63
CA GLU A 640 -0.07 14.75 24.22
C GLU A 640 0.22 13.63 23.19
N ASN A 641 1.14 12.72 23.54
CA ASN A 641 1.32 11.50 22.77
C ASN A 641 0.09 10.61 22.91
N GLU A 642 -0.25 9.92 21.84
CA GLU A 642 -1.27 8.89 21.86
C GLU A 642 -0.68 7.60 22.48
N ASN A 643 -1.44 6.91 23.30
CA ASN A 643 -1.02 5.71 23.98
C ASN A 643 -1.79 4.48 23.49
N ILE A 644 -1.07 3.46 23.02
CA ILE A 644 -1.64 2.26 22.43
C ILE A 644 -1.16 1.04 23.23
N THR A 645 -2.10 0.32 23.83
CA THR A 645 -1.85 -0.96 24.51
C THR A 645 -2.56 -2.05 23.75
N SER A 646 -1.85 -3.10 23.37
CA SER A 646 -2.44 -4.20 22.60
C SER A 646 -2.00 -5.57 23.13
N PHE A 647 -2.91 -6.53 23.02
CA PHE A 647 -2.68 -7.94 23.31
C PHE A 647 -3.22 -8.79 22.17
N GLU A 648 -2.47 -9.83 21.83
CA GLU A 648 -2.87 -10.81 20.81
C GLU A 648 -2.59 -12.22 21.28
N ALA A 649 -3.50 -13.14 20.98
CA ALA A 649 -3.31 -14.57 21.15
C ALA A 649 -3.69 -15.28 19.85
N GLY A 650 -2.96 -16.32 19.46
CA GLY A 650 -3.25 -17.04 18.25
C GLY A 650 -2.88 -18.51 18.30
N TYR A 651 -3.48 -19.26 17.38
CA TYR A 651 -3.20 -20.67 17.16
C TYR A 651 -3.03 -20.92 15.67
N ARG A 652 -1.90 -21.52 15.31
CA ARG A 652 -1.60 -21.98 13.96
C ARG A 652 -1.71 -23.49 13.91
N PHE A 653 -2.42 -23.95 12.91
CA PHE A 653 -2.57 -25.36 12.58
C PHE A 653 -2.12 -25.60 11.14
N LYS A 654 -1.20 -26.52 10.92
CA LYS A 654 -0.69 -26.89 9.61
C LYS A 654 -0.67 -28.42 9.48
N MET A 655 -1.29 -28.91 8.42
CA MET A 655 -1.16 -30.28 7.90
C MET A 655 -0.74 -30.22 6.41
N ASN A 656 -0.49 -31.36 5.78
CA ASN A 656 -0.01 -31.43 4.39
C ASN A 656 -0.87 -30.63 3.39
N ASN A 657 -2.19 -30.67 3.54
CA ASN A 657 -3.14 -30.06 2.61
C ASN A 657 -4.11 -29.07 3.27
N PHE A 658 -3.93 -28.76 4.56
CA PHE A 658 -4.81 -27.89 5.34
C PHE A 658 -4.00 -26.96 6.25
N ARG A 659 -4.34 -25.67 6.26
CA ARG A 659 -3.80 -24.67 7.17
C ARG A 659 -4.94 -23.85 7.75
N ALA A 660 -4.88 -23.57 9.03
CA ALA A 660 -5.78 -22.66 9.72
C ALA A 660 -4.99 -21.78 10.67
N ASN A 661 -5.31 -20.48 10.68
CA ASN A 661 -4.75 -19.53 11.62
C ASN A 661 -5.91 -18.84 12.34
N PHE A 662 -5.95 -18.99 13.64
CA PHE A 662 -6.86 -18.27 14.51
C PHE A 662 -6.11 -17.18 15.27
N ASN A 663 -6.67 -15.97 15.34
CA ASN A 663 -6.12 -14.86 16.10
C ASN A 663 -7.25 -14.16 16.86
N ALA A 664 -7.00 -13.80 18.11
CA ALA A 664 -7.84 -12.92 18.90
C ALA A 664 -7.01 -11.72 19.36
N TYR A 665 -7.58 -10.54 19.38
CA TYR A 665 -6.87 -9.29 19.69
C TYR A 665 -7.72 -8.35 20.54
N VAL A 666 -7.00 -7.53 21.32
CA VAL A 666 -7.55 -6.37 22.03
C VAL A 666 -6.57 -5.23 21.89
N THR A 667 -7.05 -4.05 21.51
CA THR A 667 -6.26 -2.82 21.43
C THR A 667 -7.03 -1.69 22.12
N ASN A 668 -6.39 -1.04 23.08
CA ASN A 668 -6.86 0.17 23.72
C ASN A 668 -5.99 1.34 23.24
N TRP A 669 -6.61 2.36 22.66
CA TRP A 669 -5.95 3.52 22.07
C TRP A 669 -6.51 4.79 22.69
N THR A 670 -5.68 5.46 23.50
CA THR A 670 -6.08 6.60 24.35
C THR A 670 -5.35 7.89 23.97
N ASP A 671 -5.81 8.97 24.52
CA ASP A 671 -5.20 10.31 24.46
C ASP A 671 -5.14 10.89 23.03
N ARG A 672 -6.04 10.44 22.16
CA ARG A 672 -6.12 10.95 20.80
C ARG A 672 -6.66 12.37 20.79
N THR A 673 -6.07 13.17 19.88
CA THR A 673 -6.56 14.50 19.55
C THR A 673 -7.00 14.52 18.10
N LEU A 674 -8.19 15.06 17.83
CA LEU A 674 -8.73 15.29 16.50
C LEU A 674 -9.15 16.75 16.35
N SER A 675 -8.95 17.29 15.16
CA SER A 675 -9.41 18.60 14.76
C SER A 675 -10.37 18.45 13.58
N SER A 676 -11.50 19.12 13.63
CA SER A 676 -12.51 19.15 12.57
C SER A 676 -12.92 20.58 12.26
N PHE A 677 -13.38 20.80 11.01
CA PHE A 677 -13.91 22.07 10.57
C PHE A 677 -15.44 22.03 10.56
N GLY A 678 -16.06 23.14 10.84
CA GLY A 678 -17.50 23.36 10.80
C GLY A 678 -17.81 24.80 10.40
N GLN A 679 -19.08 25.15 10.48
CA GLN A 679 -19.60 26.48 10.32
C GLN A 679 -20.57 26.75 11.49
N ASP A 680 -20.59 27.96 11.99
CA ASP A 680 -21.51 28.39 13.03
C ASP A 680 -22.44 29.44 12.40
N ASP A 681 -23.75 29.30 12.60
CA ASP A 681 -24.79 30.16 12.06
C ASP A 681 -25.02 31.41 12.90
N ASN A 682 -24.13 31.71 13.84
CA ASN A 682 -24.21 32.83 14.78
C ASN A 682 -25.57 32.98 15.49
N GLY A 683 -26.34 31.87 15.54
CA GLY A 683 -27.68 31.82 16.11
C GLY A 683 -28.78 32.41 15.19
N THR A 684 -28.50 32.60 13.93
CA THR A 684 -29.39 33.17 12.90
C THR A 684 -29.54 32.17 11.70
N PRO A 685 -30.19 31.03 11.88
CA PRO A 685 -30.19 29.91 10.90
C PRO A 685 -30.82 30.24 9.54
N ASP A 686 -31.49 31.39 9.43
CA ASP A 686 -32.10 31.91 8.18
C ASP A 686 -31.28 33.02 7.51
N ASP A 687 -30.10 33.40 8.07
CA ASP A 687 -29.23 34.47 7.57
C ASP A 687 -27.79 33.98 7.40
N ASP A 688 -27.45 33.48 6.23
CA ASP A 688 -26.10 32.96 5.91
C ASP A 688 -25.03 34.08 5.82
N THR A 689 -25.41 35.35 6.02
CA THR A 689 -24.46 36.48 5.83
C THR A 689 -23.57 36.72 7.05
N ASP A 690 -23.92 36.21 8.20
CA ASP A 690 -23.16 36.29 9.45
C ASP A 690 -22.60 34.97 9.93
N ASP A 691 -22.71 33.92 9.10
CA ASP A 691 -22.04 32.63 9.30
C ASP A 691 -20.53 32.78 9.31
N PHE A 692 -19.86 32.02 10.15
CA PHE A 692 -18.41 31.99 10.17
C PHE A 692 -17.86 30.56 10.33
N ASP A 693 -16.70 30.33 9.78
CA ASP A 693 -16.03 29.04 9.87
C ASP A 693 -15.52 28.75 11.28
N THR A 694 -15.60 27.51 11.70
CA THR A 694 -15.17 27.04 13.02
C THR A 694 -14.19 25.90 12.95
N THR A 695 -13.32 25.81 13.96
CA THR A 695 -12.45 24.66 14.21
C THR A 695 -12.81 24.04 15.56
N THR A 696 -13.22 22.80 15.56
CA THR A 696 -13.48 22.04 16.79
C THR A 696 -12.31 21.12 17.10
N LEU A 697 -11.77 21.25 18.30
CA LEU A 697 -10.69 20.43 18.84
C LEU A 697 -11.25 19.45 19.87
N GLN A 698 -11.07 18.14 19.63
CA GLN A 698 -11.41 17.08 20.55
C GLN A 698 -10.16 16.43 21.13
N ARG A 699 -10.11 16.23 22.45
CA ARG A 699 -8.96 15.66 23.17
C ARG A 699 -9.38 14.53 24.10
N GLY A 700 -8.42 13.65 24.41
CA GLY A 700 -8.64 12.52 25.31
C GLY A 700 -9.51 11.43 24.71
N ILE A 701 -9.68 11.39 23.39
CA ILE A 701 -10.49 10.39 22.71
C ILE A 701 -9.85 9.02 22.94
N THR A 702 -10.67 8.08 23.41
CA THR A 702 -10.28 6.67 23.59
C THR A 702 -11.08 5.79 22.66
N GLN A 703 -10.40 4.85 21.98
CA GLN A 703 -11.00 3.78 21.21
C GLN A 703 -10.56 2.42 21.73
N TYR A 704 -11.52 1.50 21.82
CA TYR A 704 -11.31 0.13 22.23
C TYR A 704 -11.69 -0.81 21.10
N HIS A 705 -10.71 -1.56 20.59
CA HIS A 705 -10.86 -2.49 19.49
C HIS A 705 -10.61 -3.91 19.99
N SER A 706 -11.58 -4.79 19.86
CA SER A 706 -11.43 -6.22 20.14
C SER A 706 -11.98 -7.05 18.99
N GLY A 707 -11.47 -8.26 18.80
CA GLY A 707 -11.99 -9.13 17.76
C GLY A 707 -11.28 -10.46 17.65
N ALA A 708 -11.82 -11.30 16.77
CA ALA A 708 -11.28 -12.60 16.42
C ALA A 708 -11.30 -12.80 14.91
N GLU A 709 -10.30 -13.50 14.42
CA GLU A 709 -10.04 -13.77 13.00
C GLU A 709 -9.71 -15.26 12.82
N LEU A 710 -10.27 -15.85 11.78
CA LEU A 710 -9.90 -17.20 11.33
C LEU A 710 -9.64 -17.13 9.83
N ASP A 711 -8.48 -17.58 9.39
CA ASP A 711 -8.22 -17.84 7.97
C ASP A 711 -7.88 -19.31 7.74
N VAL A 712 -8.35 -19.86 6.62
CA VAL A 712 -8.24 -21.27 6.26
C VAL A 712 -7.80 -21.39 4.82
N ARG A 713 -6.86 -22.31 4.55
CA ARG A 713 -6.50 -22.78 3.21
C ARG A 713 -6.58 -24.30 3.18
N TYR A 714 -7.23 -24.82 2.15
CA TYR A 714 -7.43 -26.25 1.98
C TYR A 714 -7.21 -26.67 0.53
N ARG A 715 -6.23 -27.54 0.30
CA ARG A 715 -6.04 -28.19 -1.01
C ARG A 715 -6.81 -29.51 -0.99
N ALA A 716 -8.00 -29.49 -1.59
CA ALA A 716 -8.87 -30.66 -1.64
C ALA A 716 -8.30 -31.74 -2.57
N THR A 717 -7.71 -31.30 -3.69
CA THR A 717 -7.02 -32.15 -4.69
C THR A 717 -5.88 -31.35 -5.33
N ASP A 718 -5.09 -31.95 -6.21
CA ASP A 718 -4.02 -31.25 -6.94
C ASP A 718 -4.55 -30.20 -7.93
N TRP A 719 -5.82 -30.31 -8.31
CA TRP A 719 -6.48 -29.38 -9.23
C TRP A 719 -7.45 -28.40 -8.55
N LEU A 720 -7.78 -28.57 -7.26
CA LEU A 720 -8.78 -27.75 -6.56
C LEU A 720 -8.32 -27.34 -5.17
N SER A 721 -8.23 -26.06 -4.94
CA SER A 721 -7.94 -25.46 -3.64
C SER A 721 -9.00 -24.45 -3.22
N PHE A 722 -9.20 -24.34 -1.92
CA PHE A 722 -10.11 -23.38 -1.26
C PHE A 722 -9.33 -22.47 -0.33
N LYS A 723 -9.79 -21.23 -0.23
CA LYS A 723 -9.37 -20.29 0.80
C LYS A 723 -10.57 -19.56 1.37
N GLY A 724 -10.51 -19.26 2.66
CA GLY A 724 -11.59 -18.52 3.28
C GLY A 724 -11.15 -17.88 4.58
N PHE A 725 -11.93 -16.91 5.02
CA PHE A 725 -11.72 -16.24 6.30
C PHE A 725 -13.06 -15.78 6.90
N ILE A 726 -13.04 -15.64 8.22
CA ILE A 726 -14.08 -14.96 9.01
C ILE A 726 -13.38 -14.03 9.97
N SER A 727 -13.91 -12.83 10.12
CA SER A 727 -13.44 -11.84 11.07
C SER A 727 -14.63 -11.14 11.72
N ALA A 728 -14.63 -11.12 13.04
CA ALA A 728 -15.63 -10.44 13.85
C ALA A 728 -14.93 -9.51 14.84
N GLY A 729 -15.26 -8.22 14.76
CA GLY A 729 -14.75 -7.17 15.62
C GLY A 729 -15.85 -6.52 16.46
N SER A 730 -15.44 -5.84 17.53
CA SER A 730 -16.24 -4.90 18.29
C SER A 730 -15.37 -3.69 18.58
N TRP A 731 -15.62 -2.60 17.87
CA TRP A 731 -14.83 -1.38 17.95
C TRP A 731 -15.71 -0.24 18.44
N THR A 732 -15.34 0.35 19.56
CA THR A 732 -16.14 1.38 20.23
C THR A 732 -15.26 2.50 20.76
N TYR A 733 -15.82 3.68 20.85
CA TYR A 733 -15.28 4.73 21.70
C TYR A 733 -15.51 4.38 23.17
N LYS A 734 -14.68 4.95 24.06
CA LYS A 734 -14.73 4.75 25.51
C LYS A 734 -14.58 6.08 26.25
N GLY A 735 -15.43 6.25 27.29
CA GLY A 735 -15.38 7.39 28.16
C GLY A 735 -15.77 8.70 27.49
N GLU A 736 -15.22 9.78 28.02
CA GLU A 736 -15.53 11.15 27.62
C GLU A 736 -14.40 11.78 26.81
N ALA A 737 -14.75 12.64 25.88
CA ALA A 737 -13.82 13.50 25.15
C ALA A 737 -14.05 14.97 25.53
N VAL A 738 -12.98 15.73 25.66
CA VAL A 738 -13.04 17.18 25.90
C VAL A 738 -13.11 17.91 24.56
N VAL A 739 -14.12 18.75 24.39
CA VAL A 739 -14.42 19.47 23.13
C VAL A 739 -14.31 20.96 23.36
N SER A 740 -13.57 21.64 22.49
CA SER A 740 -13.47 23.09 22.44
C SER A 740 -13.62 23.55 21.00
N THR A 741 -14.48 24.53 20.75
CA THR A 741 -14.72 25.10 19.41
C THR A 741 -14.14 26.53 19.36
N TYR A 742 -13.54 26.87 18.24
CA TYR A 742 -12.89 28.15 18.00
C TYR A 742 -13.41 28.76 16.70
N ASN A 743 -13.57 30.10 16.68
CA ASN A 743 -13.76 30.83 15.45
C ASN A 743 -12.48 30.69 14.59
N ALA A 744 -12.62 30.27 13.33
CA ALA A 744 -11.47 29.98 12.47
C ALA A 744 -10.70 31.23 12.01
N GLU A 745 -11.34 32.44 12.08
CA GLU A 745 -10.75 33.72 11.67
C GLU A 745 -10.05 34.42 12.82
N THR A 746 -10.67 34.44 14.02
CA THR A 746 -10.16 35.17 15.18
C THR A 746 -9.36 34.30 16.14
N ASN A 747 -9.44 32.97 16.01
CA ASN A 747 -8.91 31.97 16.93
C ASN A 747 -9.43 32.08 18.37
N GLU A 748 -10.54 32.82 18.57
CA GLU A 748 -11.20 32.92 19.86
C GLU A 748 -12.06 31.68 20.13
N GLN A 749 -12.05 31.23 21.37
CA GLN A 749 -12.89 30.11 21.77
C GLN A 749 -14.36 30.53 21.81
N ILE A 750 -15.22 29.74 21.18
CA ILE A 750 -16.67 29.90 21.16
C ILE A 750 -17.27 29.08 22.30
N GLY A 751 -17.94 29.74 23.21
CA GLY A 751 -18.55 29.09 24.37
C GLY A 751 -17.53 28.49 25.34
N GLU A 752 -18.03 27.64 26.26
CA GLU A 752 -17.20 26.97 27.24
C GLU A 752 -16.72 25.61 26.69
N THR A 753 -15.56 25.19 27.17
CA THR A 753 -15.09 23.79 26.92
C THR A 753 -16.10 22.81 27.50
N SER A 754 -16.57 21.88 26.71
CA SER A 754 -17.57 20.88 27.08
C SER A 754 -16.95 19.48 27.12
N THR A 755 -17.69 18.56 27.76
CA THR A 755 -17.34 17.14 27.78
C THR A 755 -18.43 16.37 27.06
N VAL A 756 -18.06 15.52 26.11
CA VAL A 756 -18.98 14.67 25.36
C VAL A 756 -18.75 13.21 25.73
N ASN A 757 -19.77 12.57 26.30
CA ASN A 757 -19.73 11.16 26.62
C ASN A 757 -19.88 10.33 25.34
N ARG A 758 -18.82 9.57 24.97
CA ARG A 758 -18.78 8.70 23.80
C ARG A 758 -18.76 7.21 24.12
N ASP A 759 -18.97 6.84 25.39
CA ASP A 759 -18.83 5.44 25.82
C ASP A 759 -19.85 4.53 25.12
N GLY A 760 -19.36 3.61 24.30
CA GLY A 760 -20.18 2.65 23.57
C GLY A 760 -20.53 3.04 22.12
N ILE A 761 -20.30 4.29 21.69
CA ILE A 761 -20.45 4.68 20.27
C ILE A 761 -19.55 3.80 19.39
N LYS A 762 -20.12 3.28 18.30
CA LYS A 762 -19.41 2.41 17.38
C LYS A 762 -18.43 3.20 16.49
N VAL A 763 -17.25 2.64 16.29
CA VAL A 763 -16.31 3.15 15.30
C VAL A 763 -16.84 2.82 13.91
N SER A 764 -17.00 3.83 13.07
CA SER A 764 -17.69 3.76 11.77
C SER A 764 -16.75 3.62 10.56
N THR A 765 -15.44 3.51 10.78
CA THR A 765 -14.45 3.53 9.69
C THR A 765 -14.52 2.31 8.76
N ALA A 766 -14.90 1.15 9.29
CA ALA A 766 -14.94 -0.10 8.52
C ALA A 766 -15.98 -1.09 9.08
N PRO A 767 -16.44 -2.08 8.26
CA PRO A 767 -17.36 -3.11 8.72
C PRO A 767 -16.72 -3.97 9.84
N GLN A 768 -17.44 -4.13 10.95
CA GLN A 768 -16.99 -4.91 12.11
C GLN A 768 -17.13 -6.43 11.91
N PHE A 769 -17.87 -6.86 10.89
CA PHE A 769 -17.94 -8.26 10.48
C PHE A 769 -17.58 -8.40 9.00
N THR A 770 -16.62 -9.28 8.68
CA THR A 770 -16.27 -9.65 7.30
C THR A 770 -16.04 -11.15 7.18
N ALA A 771 -16.52 -11.74 6.08
CA ALA A 771 -16.23 -13.12 5.74
C ALA A 771 -15.91 -13.24 4.24
N GLY A 772 -15.06 -14.18 3.89
CA GLY A 772 -14.72 -14.43 2.50
C GLY A 772 -14.48 -15.90 2.24
N MET A 773 -14.87 -16.37 1.05
CA MET A 773 -14.58 -17.71 0.56
C MET A 773 -14.20 -17.63 -0.92
N GLY A 774 -13.26 -18.43 -1.35
CA GLY A 774 -12.87 -18.55 -2.75
C GLY A 774 -12.29 -19.92 -3.07
N PHE A 775 -12.24 -20.21 -4.35
CA PHE A 775 -11.58 -21.40 -4.86
C PHE A 775 -10.70 -21.05 -6.06
N ASP A 776 -9.69 -21.86 -6.28
CA ASP A 776 -8.85 -21.91 -7.48
C ASP A 776 -8.91 -23.34 -8.03
N ALA A 777 -9.27 -23.51 -9.32
CA ALA A 777 -9.42 -24.81 -9.95
C ALA A 777 -8.66 -24.88 -11.28
N LYS A 778 -7.78 -25.88 -11.43
CA LYS A 778 -7.09 -26.21 -12.69
C LYS A 778 -7.95 -27.20 -13.47
N ILE A 779 -8.64 -26.74 -14.52
CA ILE A 779 -9.62 -27.54 -15.27
C ILE A 779 -8.92 -28.49 -16.25
N MET A 780 -7.85 -28.01 -16.87
CA MET A 780 -6.96 -28.77 -17.75
C MET A 780 -5.61 -28.08 -17.84
N SER A 781 -4.64 -28.71 -18.51
CA SER A 781 -3.36 -28.07 -18.76
C SER A 781 -3.53 -26.66 -19.32
N GLY A 782 -2.94 -25.67 -18.66
CA GLY A 782 -3.01 -24.26 -19.01
C GLY A 782 -4.31 -23.54 -18.70
N LEU A 783 -5.44 -24.21 -18.41
CA LEU A 783 -6.73 -23.59 -18.12
C LEU A 783 -7.07 -23.67 -16.65
N SER A 784 -7.25 -22.52 -16.01
CA SER A 784 -7.71 -22.43 -14.63
C SER A 784 -8.88 -21.43 -14.50
N ILE A 785 -9.74 -21.68 -13.53
CA ILE A 785 -10.83 -20.78 -13.12
C ILE A 785 -10.71 -20.50 -11.62
N ASP A 786 -11.15 -19.31 -11.24
CA ASP A 786 -11.23 -18.94 -9.83
C ASP A 786 -12.50 -18.09 -9.57
N ALA A 787 -12.99 -18.17 -8.35
CA ALA A 787 -14.02 -17.25 -7.87
C ALA A 787 -13.84 -16.96 -6.38
N ARG A 788 -14.30 -15.79 -5.95
CA ARG A 788 -14.31 -15.35 -4.56
C ARG A 788 -15.60 -14.61 -4.27
N ILE A 789 -16.14 -14.83 -3.09
CA ILE A 789 -17.21 -14.03 -2.50
C ILE A 789 -16.70 -13.39 -1.22
N LYS A 790 -17.01 -12.12 -1.00
CA LYS A 790 -16.74 -11.41 0.23
C LYS A 790 -18.02 -10.78 0.75
N TYR A 791 -18.35 -11.07 2.00
CA TYR A 791 -19.51 -10.55 2.74
C TYR A 791 -19.04 -9.51 3.76
N ARG A 792 -19.83 -8.45 3.95
CA ARG A 792 -19.62 -7.36 4.91
C ARG A 792 -20.91 -7.08 5.65
N ASP A 793 -20.76 -6.81 6.96
CA ASP A 793 -21.88 -6.54 7.86
C ASP A 793 -21.42 -5.72 9.08
N ASN A 794 -22.35 -5.27 9.91
CA ASN A 794 -22.06 -4.48 11.10
C ASN A 794 -21.18 -3.26 10.78
N HIS A 795 -21.51 -2.54 9.73
CA HIS A 795 -20.89 -1.28 9.37
C HIS A 795 -21.83 -0.15 9.78
N TYR A 796 -21.31 0.83 10.53
CA TYR A 796 -22.09 1.91 11.11
C TYR A 796 -21.93 3.18 10.29
N GLU A 797 -22.94 4.05 10.35
CA GLU A 797 -22.86 5.38 9.73
C GLU A 797 -21.86 6.27 10.47
N PHE A 798 -21.28 7.23 9.72
CA PHE A 798 -20.41 8.24 10.30
C PHE A 798 -21.14 8.96 11.46
N THR A 799 -20.43 9.11 12.55
CA THR A 799 -20.94 9.81 13.73
C THR A 799 -20.12 11.09 13.93
N ASN A 800 -20.81 12.22 13.95
CA ASN A 800 -20.17 13.51 14.18
C ASN A 800 -19.39 13.49 15.50
N GLU A 801 -18.32 14.24 15.53
CA GLU A 801 -17.43 14.33 16.68
C GLU A 801 -18.16 14.82 17.95
N ASN A 802 -19.13 15.71 17.82
CA ASN A 802 -19.89 16.28 18.93
C ASN A 802 -21.06 15.39 19.41
N THR A 803 -21.29 14.23 18.76
CA THR A 803 -22.38 13.32 19.14
C THR A 803 -22.06 12.65 20.45
N SER A 804 -22.94 12.81 21.43
CA SER A 804 -22.92 12.07 22.68
C SER A 804 -23.56 10.69 22.53
N ILE A 805 -23.35 9.81 23.50
CA ILE A 805 -24.00 8.48 23.49
C ILE A 805 -25.53 8.60 23.60
N GLU A 806 -26.04 9.64 24.23
CA GLU A 806 -27.45 9.91 24.37
C GLU A 806 -28.11 10.25 23.02
N ASP A 807 -27.38 10.92 22.13
CA ASP A 807 -27.83 11.31 20.80
C ASP A 807 -27.46 10.30 19.71
N TYR A 808 -26.71 9.29 20.07
CA TYR A 808 -26.22 8.29 19.11
C TYR A 808 -27.32 7.35 18.66
N THR A 809 -27.62 7.32 17.38
CA THR A 809 -28.69 6.48 16.79
C THR A 809 -28.27 5.02 16.60
N GLY A 810 -26.96 4.75 16.45
CA GLY A 810 -26.45 3.42 16.12
C GLY A 810 -26.85 2.91 14.73
N ALA A 811 -27.15 3.84 13.80
CA ALA A 811 -27.56 3.49 12.45
C ALA A 811 -26.50 2.65 11.74
N GLN A 812 -26.96 1.61 11.04
CA GLN A 812 -26.09 0.67 10.33
C GLN A 812 -26.31 0.79 8.82
N LEU A 813 -25.21 0.69 8.09
CA LEU A 813 -25.24 0.45 6.65
C LEU A 813 -25.67 -0.99 6.37
N GLY A 814 -26.45 -1.20 5.31
CA GLY A 814 -26.94 -2.52 4.95
C GLY A 814 -25.80 -3.51 4.64
N SER A 815 -25.99 -4.76 5.02
CA SER A 815 -25.04 -5.83 4.68
C SER A 815 -25.06 -6.14 3.19
N TYR A 816 -23.90 -6.58 2.64
CA TYR A 816 -23.81 -6.97 1.23
C TYR A 816 -22.70 -7.97 0.99
N ALA A 817 -22.81 -8.66 -0.16
CA ALA A 817 -21.76 -9.54 -0.67
C ALA A 817 -21.36 -9.14 -2.09
N LEU A 818 -20.06 -9.18 -2.37
CA LEU A 818 -19.49 -8.99 -3.70
C LEU A 818 -18.83 -10.29 -4.16
N THR A 819 -19.13 -10.70 -5.39
CA THR A 819 -18.57 -11.91 -5.98
C THR A 819 -17.72 -11.53 -7.18
N ASN A 820 -16.48 -12.05 -7.22
CA ASN A 820 -15.56 -11.88 -8.33
C ASN A 820 -15.23 -13.25 -8.90
N ALA A 821 -15.07 -13.34 -10.23
CA ALA A 821 -14.70 -14.56 -10.93
C ALA A 821 -13.67 -14.29 -12.03
N GLY A 822 -12.88 -15.29 -12.34
CA GLY A 822 -11.88 -15.16 -13.37
C GLY A 822 -11.51 -16.46 -14.06
N ILE A 823 -10.99 -16.33 -15.28
CA ILE A 823 -10.49 -17.42 -16.09
C ILE A 823 -9.09 -17.08 -16.61
N THR A 824 -8.15 -18.01 -16.47
CA THR A 824 -6.79 -17.88 -16.97
C THR A 824 -6.51 -19.02 -17.96
N TYR A 825 -5.96 -18.67 -19.13
CA TYR A 825 -5.46 -19.64 -20.08
C TYR A 825 -4.01 -19.35 -20.42
N ARG A 826 -3.13 -20.35 -20.23
CA ARG A 826 -1.69 -20.27 -20.48
C ARG A 826 -1.30 -21.32 -21.51
N PHE A 827 -0.44 -20.97 -22.46
CA PHE A 827 0.16 -21.90 -23.42
C PHE A 827 1.54 -21.44 -23.85
N SER A 828 2.36 -22.39 -24.25
CA SER A 828 3.70 -22.13 -24.76
C SER A 828 3.67 -21.84 -26.25
N LEU A 829 4.48 -20.87 -26.70
CA LEU A 829 4.74 -20.53 -28.09
C LEU A 829 6.17 -20.94 -28.42
N GLY A 830 6.39 -22.22 -28.77
CA GLY A 830 7.74 -22.77 -28.90
C GLY A 830 8.39 -23.08 -27.55
N ASN A 831 9.73 -23.15 -27.49
CA ASN A 831 10.46 -23.72 -26.36
C ASN A 831 10.63 -22.74 -25.16
N SER A 832 10.54 -21.43 -25.38
CA SER A 832 10.83 -20.44 -24.32
C SER A 832 9.74 -19.39 -24.10
N ASN A 833 8.89 -19.16 -25.09
CA ASN A 833 7.90 -18.10 -25.05
C ASN A 833 6.56 -18.59 -24.49
N LYS A 834 5.90 -17.75 -23.69
CA LYS A 834 4.61 -18.07 -23.09
C LYS A 834 3.57 -17.01 -23.40
N MET A 835 2.33 -17.43 -23.52
CA MET A 835 1.20 -16.53 -23.65
C MET A 835 0.22 -16.80 -22.52
N THR A 836 -0.20 -15.76 -21.83
CA THR A 836 -1.21 -15.82 -20.78
C THR A 836 -2.38 -14.93 -21.17
N PHE A 837 -3.59 -15.51 -21.23
CA PHE A 837 -4.85 -14.76 -21.28
C PHE A 837 -5.51 -14.80 -19.91
N ARG A 838 -6.00 -13.66 -19.46
CA ARG A 838 -6.78 -13.55 -18.23
C ARG A 838 -8.01 -12.70 -18.49
N ALA A 839 -9.17 -13.18 -18.07
CA ALA A 839 -10.39 -12.37 -17.99
C ALA A 839 -10.93 -12.41 -16.56
N ASN A 840 -11.31 -11.25 -16.06
CA ASN A 840 -11.90 -11.06 -14.73
C ASN A 840 -13.27 -10.39 -14.87
N MET A 841 -14.19 -10.79 -14.02
CA MET A 841 -15.44 -10.10 -13.77
C MET A 841 -15.54 -9.82 -12.28
N PHE A 842 -15.62 -8.55 -11.91
CA PHE A 842 -15.76 -8.08 -10.54
C PHE A 842 -17.21 -7.68 -10.31
N ASN A 843 -17.70 -7.90 -9.07
CA ASN A 843 -19.08 -7.69 -8.72
C ASN A 843 -20.04 -8.34 -9.75
N VAL A 844 -19.89 -9.66 -9.94
CA VAL A 844 -20.60 -10.47 -10.96
C VAL A 844 -22.11 -10.23 -10.95
N PHE A 845 -22.70 -10.01 -9.78
CA PHE A 845 -24.13 -9.81 -9.61
C PHE A 845 -24.59 -8.35 -9.68
N ASP A 846 -23.69 -7.43 -10.04
CA ASP A 846 -23.97 -5.98 -10.23
C ASP A 846 -24.59 -5.33 -8.99
N LYS A 847 -24.14 -5.71 -7.80
CA LYS A 847 -24.66 -5.20 -6.54
C LYS A 847 -24.13 -3.79 -6.27
N VAL A 848 -24.99 -2.79 -6.28
CA VAL A 848 -24.70 -1.46 -5.74
C VAL A 848 -25.21 -1.41 -4.30
N ALA A 849 -24.31 -1.09 -3.36
CA ALA A 849 -24.59 -1.00 -1.94
C ALA A 849 -23.85 0.20 -1.35
N ILE A 850 -24.35 0.75 -0.26
CA ILE A 850 -23.63 1.76 0.52
C ILE A 850 -22.44 1.05 1.19
N GLN A 851 -21.24 1.58 0.97
CA GLN A 851 -20.01 0.96 1.50
C GLN A 851 -19.32 1.79 2.59
N GLN A 852 -19.60 3.08 2.68
CA GLN A 852 -19.01 4.00 3.64
C GLN A 852 -19.82 5.30 3.69
N THR A 853 -19.71 6.02 4.80
CA THR A 853 -20.21 7.39 4.97
C THR A 853 -19.13 8.30 5.49
N ASP A 854 -19.24 9.58 5.16
CA ASP A 854 -18.50 10.69 5.77
C ASP A 854 -19.48 11.78 6.24
N ARG A 855 -18.98 12.94 6.68
CA ARG A 855 -19.83 14.04 7.12
C ARG A 855 -20.74 14.62 6.05
N PHE A 856 -20.42 14.39 4.77
CA PHE A 856 -21.12 14.97 3.62
C PHE A 856 -22.10 14.01 2.95
N GLY A 857 -22.02 12.70 3.25
CA GLY A 857 -22.91 11.72 2.66
C GLY A 857 -22.34 10.31 2.58
N TYR A 858 -22.73 9.62 1.50
CA TYR A 858 -22.56 8.19 1.34
C TYR A 858 -21.75 7.86 0.09
N PHE A 859 -20.92 6.83 0.17
CA PHE A 859 -20.23 6.21 -0.96
C PHE A 859 -20.85 4.86 -1.29
N THR A 860 -21.04 4.58 -2.57
CA THR A 860 -21.52 3.29 -3.04
C THR A 860 -20.37 2.39 -3.49
N THR A 861 -20.61 1.08 -3.50
CA THR A 861 -19.77 0.17 -4.28
C THR A 861 -19.93 0.51 -5.77
N GLY A 862 -18.86 0.36 -6.55
CA GLY A 862 -18.96 0.36 -7.99
C GLY A 862 -19.86 -0.80 -8.45
N GLY A 863 -20.52 -0.67 -9.61
CA GLY A 863 -21.24 -1.75 -10.25
C GLY A 863 -20.32 -2.83 -10.81
N ARG A 864 -20.88 -3.74 -11.61
CA ARG A 864 -20.12 -4.80 -12.28
C ARG A 864 -19.06 -4.20 -13.22
N THR A 865 -17.82 -4.65 -13.07
CA THR A 865 -16.74 -4.30 -13.98
C THR A 865 -16.05 -5.57 -14.49
N PHE A 866 -15.45 -5.48 -15.67
CA PHE A 866 -14.65 -6.56 -16.23
C PHE A 866 -13.33 -6.02 -16.77
N ASN A 867 -12.34 -6.87 -16.81
CA ASN A 867 -11.12 -6.65 -17.58
C ASN A 867 -10.67 -7.93 -18.27
N ALA A 868 -9.91 -7.75 -19.35
CA ALA A 868 -9.24 -8.84 -20.02
C ALA A 868 -7.82 -8.43 -20.37
N SER A 869 -6.87 -9.32 -20.17
CA SER A 869 -5.47 -9.08 -20.47
C SER A 869 -4.84 -10.21 -21.27
N MET A 870 -3.88 -9.83 -22.10
CA MET A 870 -3.02 -10.72 -22.84
C MET A 870 -1.56 -10.37 -22.51
N ARG A 871 -0.81 -11.34 -22.03
CA ARG A 871 0.60 -11.20 -21.67
C ARG A 871 1.43 -12.18 -22.49
N TYR A 872 2.41 -11.65 -23.19
CA TYR A 872 3.44 -12.40 -23.91
C TYR A 872 4.74 -12.32 -23.14
N GLU A 873 5.37 -13.45 -22.89
CA GLU A 873 6.66 -13.58 -22.17
C GLU A 873 7.69 -14.25 -23.10
N PHE A 874 8.93 -13.70 -23.11
CA PHE A 874 10.03 -14.13 -23.98
C PHE A 874 11.37 -14.10 -23.26
#